data_95f96009e48842d3b1db5ac7459ecdef
#
_entry.id   95f96009e48842d3b1db5ac7459ecdef
#
_cell.length_a   1.000
_cell.length_b   1.000
_cell.length_c   1.000
_cell.angle_alpha   90.00
_cell.angle_beta   90.00
_cell.angle_gamma   90.00
#
_symmetry.space_group_name_H-M   'P 1'
#
loop_
_entity.id
_entity.type
_entity.pdbx_description
1 polymer ?
#
loop_
_entity_poly.entity_id
_entity_poly.type
_entity_poly.pdbx_seq_one_letter_code
_entity_poly.pdbx_strand_id
1 'polypeptide(L)'
;MAALAFTTGAAAQATTDEPAPATGRASRTTVYQGSFFTQYAPRTALDIVQRVPGFSLDLGATQTQQGSVDVRGFSGTAGNVVINGSRPSTKAETLDVTLSRIPAQQVIRVELGPGDLFGSDYAGKSQVLNVVLSQQAGIDGNVTAAAKRWYTGYINTDIQGSALIRRGASTINVSAGTGRNRQQEEGTDDIRDVSTGQLVEHRRKHNSYFNKDPFVSAAWGVEHGADRAFHLNGRWQPSRFDLFQDNRVTPVGDPQHDDNLIQTYRDPVIELGGDVTRPLAGGALKFVGLATRRKRNDVDQYIQRSGLIEDNAPIDGGFRQSVHARRNETIGRVTWARSNLFGLSFEAGAEAAYNTLDDKVDLLEIDQNGQEKRITLPIADALVKEKRGEVYVNLGKTLSPSLRVDGGLNYEFSNLTVSGDAVADRTLKFLKPNLTIDWKPGGGWHTQFSVRRTVAQLNFYDFISVGDLSVHRVTGSNADLQPQRAWELRATVDHPIFGDGLFKLDLGHDQVSLLQDQILIVDDQGNEFSGPGNLGTGKRDFVTLTLDAPLGRLWSGLRVKLTGTLQRTRVEDPISHRQRNWSGFWPTWQYDLSIRRDTSALSYGVEFFDNRHITFFRTDEFDSNMNRGVFVSAFVEYRPTPRMAINLSLDNALDTHAARDRLLFLPNRAHPTAVFDEFRDRDQHRQISITLKHSFGGATGTRVASKGN
;
A
#
# COMPACT_ATOMS: atom_id res chain seq x y z
N MET A 1 34.20 25.35 39.47
CA MET A 1 35.26 24.42 39.06
C MET A 1 34.89 23.05 39.62
N ALA A 2 34.40 22.16 38.77
CA ALA A 2 34.36 20.71 39.01
C ALA A 2 34.29 20.03 37.64
N ALA A 3 35.37 19.38 37.25
CA ALA A 3 35.53 18.64 36.03
C ALA A 3 34.83 17.29 36.14
N LEU A 4 33.93 16.97 35.21
CA LEU A 4 33.40 15.62 35.04
C LEU A 4 34.25 14.88 34.01
N ALA A 5 34.91 13.84 34.49
CA ALA A 5 35.65 12.89 33.66
C ALA A 5 34.68 11.95 32.95
N PHE A 6 34.84 11.81 31.63
CA PHE A 6 34.18 10.77 30.83
C PHE A 6 34.98 9.48 30.95
N THR A 7 34.34 8.45 31.48
CA THR A 7 34.87 7.07 31.43
C THR A 7 34.42 6.41 30.14
N THR A 8 35.38 5.99 29.34
CA THR A 8 35.22 5.16 28.15
C THR A 8 34.76 3.75 28.55
N GLY A 9 33.59 3.35 28.13
CA GLY A 9 33.06 1.98 28.28
C GLY A 9 33.70 1.01 27.30
N ALA A 10 34.02 -0.18 27.82
CA ALA A 10 34.74 -1.25 27.19
C ALA A 10 34.05 -1.80 25.94
N ALA A 11 34.85 -2.08 24.92
CA ALA A 11 34.48 -2.85 23.75
C ALA A 11 34.25 -4.32 24.12
N ALA A 12 33.09 -4.88 23.80
CA ALA A 12 32.81 -6.30 23.89
C ALA A 12 33.49 -7.04 22.74
N GLN A 13 34.33 -8.02 23.08
CA GLN A 13 34.96 -8.92 22.13
C GLN A 13 33.93 -9.82 21.42
N ALA A 14 34.02 -9.83 20.08
CA ALA A 14 33.24 -10.72 19.21
C ALA A 14 33.81 -12.15 19.25
N THR A 15 32.94 -13.13 19.50
CA THR A 15 33.25 -14.55 19.29
C THR A 15 32.95 -14.91 17.84
N THR A 16 33.95 -15.50 17.19
CA THR A 16 34.01 -15.91 15.80
C THR A 16 33.15 -17.16 15.54
N ASP A 17 32.08 -16.99 14.72
CA ASP A 17 31.60 -17.94 13.72
C ASP A 17 30.49 -17.24 12.87
N GLU A 18 30.91 -16.29 12.05
CA GLU A 18 30.01 -15.55 11.16
C GLU A 18 30.65 -15.42 9.78
N PRO A 19 29.93 -15.68 8.69
CA PRO A 19 30.46 -15.38 7.37
C PRO A 19 30.64 -13.86 7.27
N ALA A 20 31.87 -13.43 6.97
CA ALA A 20 32.25 -12.04 6.85
C ALA A 20 31.34 -11.31 5.85
N PRO A 21 30.82 -10.13 6.16
CA PRO A 21 30.06 -9.31 5.21
C PRO A 21 30.98 -8.93 4.04
N ALA A 22 30.43 -8.95 2.81
CA ALA A 22 31.14 -8.49 1.63
C ALA A 22 31.72 -7.09 1.89
N THR A 23 33.02 -6.94 1.77
CA THR A 23 33.85 -5.85 2.28
C THR A 23 33.53 -4.41 1.81
N GLY A 24 32.46 -4.19 1.01
CA GLY A 24 32.00 -2.87 0.60
C GLY A 24 30.63 -2.44 1.19
N ARG A 25 29.84 -3.38 1.75
CA ARG A 25 28.53 -3.09 2.36
C ARG A 25 28.64 -2.58 3.79
N ALA A 26 29.56 -3.10 4.59
CA ALA A 26 29.62 -2.86 6.03
C ALA A 26 29.81 -1.38 6.44
N SER A 27 30.41 -0.55 5.58
CA SER A 27 30.63 0.87 5.88
C SER A 27 29.42 1.79 5.61
N ARG A 28 28.40 1.28 4.88
CA ARG A 28 27.24 2.07 4.45
C ARG A 28 25.92 1.61 5.08
N THR A 29 25.96 0.56 5.88
CA THR A 29 24.80 0.01 6.56
C THR A 29 24.93 0.23 8.08
N THR A 30 23.81 0.58 8.69
CA THR A 30 23.66 0.54 10.16
C THR A 30 23.12 -0.83 10.53
N VAL A 31 23.85 -1.56 11.38
CA VAL A 31 23.49 -2.92 11.77
C VAL A 31 22.93 -2.93 13.18
N TYR A 32 21.73 -3.50 13.34
CA TYR A 32 21.12 -3.77 14.64
C TYR A 32 21.04 -5.28 14.83
N GLN A 33 21.72 -5.80 15.85
CA GLN A 33 21.64 -7.21 16.22
C GLN A 33 20.25 -7.57 16.73
N GLY A 34 19.79 -8.82 16.52
CA GLY A 34 18.50 -9.30 17.04
C GLY A 34 18.34 -9.09 18.56
N SER A 35 19.47 -9.17 19.32
CA SER A 35 19.51 -8.90 20.75
C SER A 35 19.12 -7.47 21.13
N PHE A 36 19.36 -6.49 20.29
CA PHE A 36 18.93 -5.10 20.49
C PHE A 36 17.40 -5.00 20.70
N PHE A 37 16.64 -5.85 20.01
CA PHE A 37 15.18 -5.81 20.03
C PHE A 37 14.56 -6.63 21.16
N THR A 38 15.34 -7.42 21.91
CA THR A 38 14.82 -8.28 23.00
C THR A 38 14.09 -7.48 24.09
N GLN A 39 14.53 -6.25 24.34
CA GLN A 39 13.86 -5.33 25.27
C GLN A 39 12.40 -5.01 24.88
N TYR A 40 12.07 -5.11 23.59
CA TYR A 40 10.72 -4.88 23.06
C TYR A 40 9.91 -6.19 22.96
N ALA A 41 10.51 -7.32 23.28
CA ALA A 41 9.95 -8.66 23.17
C ALA A 41 9.20 -8.93 21.85
N PRO A 42 9.82 -8.71 20.66
CA PRO A 42 9.19 -8.88 19.36
C PRO A 42 8.78 -10.35 19.14
N ARG A 43 7.70 -10.57 18.39
CA ARG A 43 7.19 -11.91 18.05
C ARG A 43 7.51 -12.28 16.62
N THR A 44 7.49 -11.29 15.75
CA THR A 44 7.67 -11.44 14.32
C THR A 44 8.76 -10.50 13.81
N ALA A 45 9.23 -10.75 12.59
CA ALA A 45 10.13 -9.83 11.93
C ALA A 45 9.45 -8.46 11.69
N LEU A 46 8.13 -8.41 11.51
CA LEU A 46 7.40 -7.15 11.41
C LEU A 46 7.54 -6.33 12.69
N ASP A 47 7.40 -6.96 13.87
CA ASP A 47 7.58 -6.27 15.14
C ASP A 47 9.01 -5.71 15.30
N ILE A 48 10.03 -6.39 14.75
CA ILE A 48 11.41 -5.90 14.70
C ILE A 48 11.52 -4.72 13.73
N VAL A 49 11.04 -4.88 12.50
CA VAL A 49 11.13 -3.85 11.44
C VAL A 49 10.49 -2.54 11.88
N GLN A 50 9.33 -2.59 12.53
CA GLN A 50 8.64 -1.41 13.06
C GLN A 50 9.40 -0.71 14.19
N ARG A 51 10.37 -1.39 14.81
CA ARG A 51 11.19 -0.88 15.92
C ARG A 51 12.63 -0.55 15.54
N VAL A 52 12.97 -0.69 14.25
CA VAL A 52 14.28 -0.22 13.76
C VAL A 52 14.33 1.30 13.87
N PRO A 53 15.31 1.84 14.60
CA PRO A 53 15.43 3.28 14.75
C PRO A 53 15.48 4.01 13.43
N GLY A 54 14.59 4.98 13.26
CA GLY A 54 14.54 5.83 12.10
C GLY A 54 14.09 5.18 10.79
N PHE A 55 13.62 3.95 10.83
CA PHE A 55 13.07 3.28 9.68
C PHE A 55 11.54 3.41 9.64
N SER A 56 11.01 3.68 8.44
CA SER A 56 9.58 3.64 8.17
C SER A 56 9.33 2.60 7.09
N LEU A 57 8.46 1.63 7.40
CA LEU A 57 8.11 0.57 6.47
C LEU A 57 7.28 1.14 5.30
N ASP A 58 7.78 0.96 4.09
CA ASP A 58 7.10 1.22 2.84
C ASP A 58 6.68 -0.13 2.24
N LEU A 59 5.38 -0.34 2.09
CA LEU A 59 4.82 -1.59 1.56
C LEU A 59 4.93 -1.70 0.04
N GLY A 60 5.40 -0.66 -0.63
CA GLY A 60 5.40 -0.55 -2.08
C GLY A 60 4.05 -0.14 -2.64
N ALA A 61 3.99 0.08 -3.95
CA ALA A 61 2.77 0.53 -4.64
C ALA A 61 1.76 -0.60 -4.84
N THR A 62 1.34 -1.27 -3.78
CA THR A 62 0.33 -2.33 -3.87
C THR A 62 -1.10 -1.81 -3.73
N GLN A 63 -1.29 -0.65 -3.10
CA GLN A 63 -2.58 0.04 -3.03
C GLN A 63 -2.36 1.52 -2.67
N THR A 64 -2.48 2.40 -3.62
CA THR A 64 -2.84 3.77 -3.28
C THR A 64 -4.33 3.78 -2.90
N GLN A 65 -4.65 4.36 -1.77
CA GLN A 65 -6.03 4.64 -1.37
C GLN A 65 -6.68 5.49 -2.47
N GLN A 66 -7.56 4.90 -3.26
CA GLN A 66 -8.32 5.48 -4.36
C GLN A 66 -7.69 5.37 -5.76
N GLY A 67 -8.25 4.45 -6.49
CA GLY A 67 -7.85 4.07 -7.81
C GLY A 67 -6.62 3.17 -7.71
N SER A 68 -6.84 1.88 -7.66
CA SER A 68 -5.76 0.90 -7.70
C SER A 68 -4.98 1.09 -8.99
N VAL A 69 -3.89 1.85 -8.93
CA VAL A 69 -2.90 1.81 -10.01
C VAL A 69 -2.38 0.39 -10.01
N ASP A 70 -2.79 -0.33 -11.01
CA ASP A 70 -2.44 -1.72 -11.19
C ASP A 70 -0.98 -1.82 -11.63
N VAL A 71 -0.08 -1.96 -10.63
CA VAL A 71 1.35 -2.06 -10.91
C VAL A 71 1.67 -3.41 -11.50
N ARG A 72 1.94 -3.43 -12.80
CA ARG A 72 2.36 -4.62 -13.56
C ARG A 72 3.88 -4.69 -13.66
N GLY A 73 4.41 -5.90 -13.72
CA GLY A 73 5.86 -6.13 -13.65
C GLY A 73 6.38 -6.03 -12.22
N PHE A 74 7.68 -6.05 -12.06
CA PHE A 74 8.34 -5.93 -10.76
C PHE A 74 8.66 -4.49 -10.37
N SER A 75 8.66 -3.55 -11.31
CA SER A 75 8.95 -2.14 -11.05
C SER A 75 7.90 -1.53 -10.12
N GLY A 76 8.34 -0.82 -9.07
CA GLY A 76 7.48 -0.08 -8.15
C GLY A 76 6.75 -0.93 -7.09
N THR A 77 6.77 -2.27 -7.18
CA THR A 77 6.13 -3.14 -6.17
C THR A 77 7.06 -3.54 -5.03
N ALA A 78 8.36 -3.24 -5.12
CA ALA A 78 9.30 -3.45 -4.04
C ALA A 78 9.05 -2.41 -2.95
N GLY A 79 8.56 -2.81 -1.78
CA GLY A 79 8.61 -1.97 -0.59
C GLY A 79 10.05 -1.56 -0.26
N ASN A 80 10.38 -1.35 1.00
CA ASN A 80 11.75 -1.01 1.40
C ASN A 80 12.38 -2.02 2.36
N VAL A 81 11.97 -3.29 2.26
CA VAL A 81 12.59 -4.39 3.03
C VAL A 81 12.97 -5.53 2.09
N VAL A 82 14.17 -6.08 2.31
CA VAL A 82 14.65 -7.33 1.70
C VAL A 82 14.87 -8.37 2.79
N ILE A 83 14.81 -9.64 2.43
CA ILE A 83 15.05 -10.77 3.32
C ILE A 83 16.25 -11.54 2.80
N ASN A 84 17.28 -11.74 3.64
CA ASN A 84 18.56 -12.34 3.25
C ASN A 84 19.17 -11.67 2.00
N GLY A 85 19.02 -10.35 1.86
CA GLY A 85 19.52 -9.57 0.73
C GLY A 85 18.72 -9.75 -0.57
N SER A 86 17.61 -10.48 -0.55
CA SER A 86 16.78 -10.72 -1.73
C SER A 86 15.38 -10.12 -1.55
N ARG A 87 14.84 -9.59 -2.63
CA ARG A 87 13.45 -9.19 -2.70
C ARG A 87 12.54 -10.43 -2.65
N PRO A 88 11.44 -10.43 -1.88
CA PRO A 88 10.41 -11.45 -2.00
C PRO A 88 9.86 -11.52 -3.42
N SER A 89 9.75 -12.74 -3.99
CA SER A 89 9.29 -12.98 -5.36
C SER A 89 7.75 -13.13 -5.43
N THR A 90 7.01 -12.43 -4.58
CA THR A 90 5.54 -12.38 -4.52
C THR A 90 5.03 -10.98 -4.76
N LYS A 91 3.84 -10.85 -5.33
CA LYS A 91 3.09 -9.58 -5.49
C LYS A 91 1.72 -9.63 -4.82
N ALA A 92 1.13 -10.82 -4.69
CA ALA A 92 -0.18 -11.01 -4.06
C ALA A 92 -0.14 -10.86 -2.53
N GLU A 93 1.05 -10.74 -1.96
CA GLU A 93 1.25 -10.59 -0.53
C GLU A 93 2.02 -9.31 -0.23
N THR A 94 1.46 -8.50 0.67
CA THR A 94 2.12 -7.29 1.15
C THR A 94 3.31 -7.62 2.05
N LEU A 95 4.26 -6.71 2.12
CA LEU A 95 5.51 -6.90 2.83
C LEU A 95 5.31 -7.07 4.35
N ASP A 96 4.35 -6.37 4.93
CA ASP A 96 3.97 -6.51 6.34
C ASP A 96 3.42 -7.90 6.66
N VAL A 97 2.59 -8.46 5.75
CA VAL A 97 2.07 -9.82 5.88
C VAL A 97 3.23 -10.83 5.79
N THR A 98 4.15 -10.68 4.84
CA THR A 98 5.34 -11.52 4.72
C THR A 98 6.19 -11.48 6.00
N LEU A 99 6.46 -10.28 6.53
CA LEU A 99 7.27 -10.08 7.75
C LEU A 99 6.56 -10.59 9.00
N SER A 100 5.23 -10.50 9.08
CA SER A 100 4.45 -10.99 10.23
C SER A 100 4.51 -12.51 10.39
N ARG A 101 4.89 -13.24 9.35
CA ARG A 101 5.01 -14.70 9.36
C ARG A 101 6.37 -15.21 9.79
N ILE A 102 7.38 -14.35 9.76
CA ILE A 102 8.74 -14.70 10.18
C ILE A 102 8.84 -14.51 11.69
N PRO A 103 9.07 -15.57 12.47
CA PRO A 103 9.27 -15.44 13.92
C PRO A 103 10.48 -14.54 14.23
N ALA A 104 10.34 -13.64 15.21
CA ALA A 104 11.41 -12.71 15.59
C ALA A 104 12.71 -13.40 15.99
N GLN A 105 12.61 -14.59 16.59
CA GLN A 105 13.76 -15.41 17.02
C GLN A 105 14.63 -15.86 15.83
N GLN A 106 14.09 -15.86 14.62
CA GLN A 106 14.81 -16.18 13.40
C GLN A 106 15.60 -15.00 12.85
N VAL A 107 15.35 -13.78 13.32
CA VAL A 107 16.08 -12.59 12.90
C VAL A 107 17.37 -12.46 13.70
N ILE A 108 18.52 -12.70 13.06
CA ILE A 108 19.84 -12.55 13.68
C ILE A 108 20.17 -11.06 13.81
N ARG A 109 19.95 -10.31 12.75
CA ARG A 109 20.22 -8.88 12.67
C ARG A 109 19.37 -8.24 11.56
N VAL A 110 19.28 -6.94 11.59
CA VAL A 110 18.77 -6.13 10.48
C VAL A 110 19.83 -5.11 10.07
N GLU A 111 19.92 -4.88 8.77
CA GLU A 111 20.93 -4.02 8.15
C GLU A 111 20.20 -2.88 7.40
N LEU A 112 20.28 -1.67 7.92
CA LEU A 112 19.66 -0.48 7.34
C LEU A 112 20.67 0.24 6.44
N GLY A 113 20.34 0.45 5.17
CA GLY A 113 21.21 1.13 4.22
C GLY A 113 20.44 1.76 3.06
N PRO A 114 21.11 2.52 2.19
CA PRO A 114 20.51 3.09 1.01
C PRO A 114 20.14 2.01 -0.02
N GLY A 115 19.12 2.29 -0.84
CA GLY A 115 18.51 1.30 -1.73
C GLY A 115 19.43 0.72 -2.80
N ASP A 116 20.44 1.47 -3.25
CA ASP A 116 21.43 1.01 -4.23
C ASP A 116 22.24 -0.24 -3.81
N LEU A 117 22.28 -0.51 -2.50
CA LEU A 117 22.92 -1.71 -1.96
C LEU A 117 22.12 -3.00 -2.20
N PHE A 118 20.85 -2.87 -2.55
CA PHE A 118 19.89 -3.97 -2.57
C PHE A 118 19.31 -4.26 -3.97
N GLY A 119 19.86 -3.62 -5.01
CA GLY A 119 19.48 -3.85 -6.41
C GLY A 119 18.61 -2.74 -7.01
N SER A 120 18.38 -2.86 -8.33
CA SER A 120 17.70 -1.86 -9.15
C SER A 120 16.28 -1.52 -8.67
N ASP A 121 15.56 -2.48 -8.12
CA ASP A 121 14.20 -2.27 -7.59
C ASP A 121 14.15 -1.28 -6.42
N TYR A 122 15.28 -1.04 -5.77
CA TYR A 122 15.43 -0.15 -4.62
C TYR A 122 16.22 1.11 -4.93
N ALA A 123 16.72 1.26 -6.15
CA ALA A 123 17.48 2.44 -6.57
C ALA A 123 16.68 3.73 -6.31
N GLY A 124 17.33 4.72 -5.69
CA GLY A 124 16.71 5.98 -5.30
C GLY A 124 15.88 5.95 -4.00
N LYS A 125 15.73 4.79 -3.34
CA LYS A 125 15.19 4.73 -1.98
C LYS A 125 16.28 5.13 -0.98
N SER A 126 15.98 6.09 -0.13
CA SER A 126 16.94 6.59 0.88
C SER A 126 17.28 5.53 1.93
N GLN A 127 16.33 4.63 2.21
CA GLN A 127 16.46 3.60 3.22
C GLN A 127 15.81 2.29 2.77
N VAL A 128 16.58 1.22 2.85
CA VAL A 128 16.13 -0.17 2.68
C VAL A 128 16.67 -0.99 3.84
N LEU A 129 15.84 -1.87 4.38
CA LEU A 129 16.16 -2.73 5.51
C LEU A 129 16.35 -4.17 5.03
N ASN A 130 17.51 -4.77 5.32
CA ASN A 130 17.73 -6.19 5.11
C ASN A 130 17.49 -6.96 6.40
N VAL A 131 16.52 -7.85 6.40
CA VAL A 131 16.24 -8.78 7.50
C VAL A 131 17.05 -10.05 7.28
N VAL A 132 18.09 -10.25 8.10
CA VAL A 132 18.96 -11.42 8.01
C VAL A 132 18.47 -12.50 8.96
N LEU A 133 18.16 -13.67 8.40
CA LEU A 133 17.56 -14.78 9.14
C LEU A 133 18.60 -15.83 9.55
N SER A 134 18.36 -16.47 10.68
CA SER A 134 19.13 -17.60 11.18
C SER A 134 19.11 -18.79 10.21
N GLN A 135 20.20 -19.53 10.12
CA GLN A 135 20.28 -20.79 9.36
C GLN A 135 20.15 -22.04 10.28
N GLN A 136 19.89 -21.86 11.56
CA GLN A 136 19.73 -22.99 12.49
C GLN A 136 18.55 -23.87 12.09
N ALA A 137 18.74 -25.18 12.12
CA ALA A 137 17.69 -26.15 11.85
C ALA A 137 16.62 -26.11 12.94
N GLY A 138 15.34 -26.22 12.55
CA GLY A 138 14.24 -26.20 13.51
C GLY A 138 12.89 -25.95 12.84
N ILE A 139 11.86 -25.95 13.66
CA ILE A 139 10.49 -25.56 13.30
C ILE A 139 10.10 -24.41 14.20
N ASP A 140 9.78 -23.28 13.61
CA ASP A 140 9.31 -22.10 14.28
C ASP A 140 7.99 -21.64 13.66
N GLY A 141 7.14 -21.01 14.45
CA GLY A 141 5.90 -20.48 13.89
C GLY A 141 5.20 -19.52 14.81
N ASN A 142 4.11 -19.00 14.31
CA ASN A 142 3.22 -18.12 15.07
C ASN A 142 1.75 -18.39 14.72
N VAL A 143 0.89 -18.09 15.68
CA VAL A 143 -0.56 -18.06 15.52
C VAL A 143 -1.05 -16.72 16.08
N THR A 144 -1.91 -16.05 15.33
CA THR A 144 -2.59 -14.83 15.76
C THR A 144 -4.09 -15.06 15.66
N ALA A 145 -4.80 -14.79 16.76
CA ALA A 145 -6.25 -14.79 16.80
C ALA A 145 -6.74 -13.42 17.27
N ALA A 146 -7.68 -12.82 16.54
CA ALA A 146 -8.23 -11.51 16.84
C ALA A 146 -9.75 -11.58 16.95
N ALA A 147 -10.32 -10.76 17.84
CA ALA A 147 -11.74 -10.50 17.92
C ALA A 147 -11.95 -8.98 18.03
N LYS A 148 -12.81 -8.41 17.17
CA LYS A 148 -13.16 -6.99 17.14
C LYS A 148 -14.65 -6.83 17.31
N ARG A 149 -15.07 -6.06 18.29
CA ARG A 149 -16.46 -5.72 18.55
C ARG A 149 -16.82 -4.38 17.94
N TRP A 150 -17.91 -4.37 17.20
CA TRP A 150 -18.51 -3.19 16.59
C TRP A 150 -19.66 -2.63 17.46
N TYR A 151 -20.04 -1.38 17.24
CA TYR A 151 -21.11 -0.70 17.98
C TYR A 151 -22.45 -1.44 17.92
N THR A 152 -22.76 -2.13 16.84
CA THR A 152 -23.94 -2.98 16.70
C THR A 152 -23.94 -4.23 17.58
N GLY A 153 -22.85 -4.48 18.34
CA GLY A 153 -22.66 -5.69 19.12
C GLY A 153 -22.08 -6.86 18.34
N TYR A 154 -21.94 -6.76 17.03
CA TYR A 154 -21.30 -7.80 16.22
C TYR A 154 -19.83 -7.97 16.58
N ILE A 155 -19.40 -9.22 16.69
CA ILE A 155 -18.00 -9.57 16.92
C ILE A 155 -17.43 -10.22 15.67
N ASN A 156 -16.47 -9.56 15.05
CA ASN A 156 -15.67 -10.12 13.97
C ASN A 156 -14.48 -10.89 14.53
N THR A 157 -14.26 -12.11 14.05
CA THR A 157 -13.11 -12.93 14.44
C THR A 157 -12.24 -13.24 13.25
N ASP A 158 -10.92 -13.16 13.43
CA ASP A 158 -9.92 -13.56 12.45
C ASP A 158 -8.86 -14.44 13.08
N ILE A 159 -8.38 -15.43 12.36
CA ILE A 159 -7.29 -16.31 12.78
C ILE A 159 -6.34 -16.56 11.63
N GLN A 160 -5.05 -16.47 11.91
CA GLN A 160 -4.00 -16.81 10.95
C GLN A 160 -2.82 -17.46 11.65
N GLY A 161 -2.07 -18.26 10.91
CA GLY A 161 -0.87 -18.92 11.42
C GLY A 161 0.15 -19.20 10.34
N SER A 162 1.40 -19.33 10.76
CA SER A 162 2.51 -19.72 9.89
C SER A 162 3.48 -20.66 10.60
N ALA A 163 4.16 -21.49 9.81
CA ALA A 163 5.27 -22.32 10.26
C ALA A 163 6.44 -22.23 9.28
N LEU A 164 7.62 -22.02 9.83
CA LEU A 164 8.90 -21.97 9.13
C LEU A 164 9.71 -23.20 9.53
N ILE A 165 10.00 -24.06 8.57
CA ILE A 165 10.73 -25.30 8.77
C ILE A 165 12.09 -25.17 8.10
N ARG A 166 13.18 -25.42 8.82
CA ARG A 166 14.56 -25.37 8.31
C ARG A 166 15.27 -26.68 8.47
N ARG A 167 15.94 -27.10 7.40
CA ARG A 167 16.79 -28.28 7.38
C ARG A 167 18.01 -28.03 6.49
N GLY A 168 19.15 -27.75 7.11
CA GLY A 168 20.35 -27.32 6.38
C GLY A 168 20.09 -26.04 5.57
N ALA A 169 20.45 -26.05 4.29
CA ALA A 169 20.24 -24.93 3.38
C ALA A 169 18.77 -24.76 2.94
N SER A 170 17.88 -25.69 3.27
CA SER A 170 16.48 -25.70 2.84
C SER A 170 15.58 -25.03 3.88
N THR A 171 14.68 -24.15 3.42
CA THR A 171 13.68 -23.46 4.22
C THR A 171 12.31 -23.65 3.58
N ILE A 172 11.33 -24.09 4.34
CA ILE A 172 9.93 -24.19 3.92
C ILE A 172 9.11 -23.29 4.84
N ASN A 173 8.32 -22.39 4.26
CA ASN A 173 7.36 -21.57 4.99
C ASN A 173 5.96 -21.92 4.50
N VAL A 174 5.04 -22.23 5.41
CA VAL A 174 3.63 -22.44 5.13
C VAL A 174 2.79 -21.51 5.97
N SER A 175 1.71 -20.97 5.42
CA SER A 175 0.81 -20.12 6.18
C SER A 175 -0.63 -20.21 5.66
N ALA A 176 -1.57 -20.01 6.56
CA ALA A 176 -2.99 -19.95 6.27
C ALA A 176 -3.71 -18.98 7.20
N GLY A 177 -4.82 -18.44 6.74
CA GLY A 177 -5.64 -17.53 7.55
C GLY A 177 -7.08 -17.43 7.01
N THR A 178 -7.98 -16.95 7.87
CA THR A 178 -9.40 -16.76 7.52
C THR A 178 -9.65 -15.45 6.79
N GLY A 179 -8.80 -14.43 6.96
CA GLY A 179 -8.89 -13.13 6.31
C GLY A 179 -10.25 -12.46 6.47
N ARG A 180 -10.85 -12.58 7.66
CA ARG A 180 -12.17 -12.01 7.92
C ARG A 180 -12.05 -10.61 8.45
N ASN A 181 -12.74 -9.68 7.80
CA ASN A 181 -12.90 -8.33 8.28
C ASN A 181 -14.35 -7.88 8.03
N ARG A 182 -14.99 -7.32 9.04
CA ARG A 182 -16.27 -6.64 8.91
C ARG A 182 -16.10 -5.20 9.40
N GLN A 183 -16.67 -4.27 8.67
CA GLN A 183 -16.73 -2.87 9.02
C GLN A 183 -18.19 -2.43 8.95
N GLN A 184 -18.61 -1.61 9.90
CA GLN A 184 -19.95 -1.04 9.96
C GLN A 184 -19.82 0.44 10.17
N GLU A 185 -20.71 1.19 9.54
CA GLU A 185 -20.82 2.63 9.71
C GLU A 185 -22.27 3.05 9.55
N GLU A 186 -22.63 4.12 10.20
CA GLU A 186 -23.92 4.79 10.02
C GLU A 186 -23.74 6.29 9.83
N GLY A 187 -24.78 6.97 9.38
CA GLY A 187 -24.68 8.42 9.22
C GLY A 187 -25.81 9.02 8.40
N THR A 188 -25.61 10.27 8.03
CA THR A 188 -26.61 11.05 7.30
C THR A 188 -26.01 11.71 6.08
N ASP A 189 -26.85 11.95 5.07
CA ASP A 189 -26.56 12.84 3.95
C ASP A 189 -27.63 13.93 3.91
N ASP A 190 -27.24 15.19 3.88
CA ASP A 190 -28.09 16.34 3.65
C ASP A 190 -27.82 16.91 2.26
N ILE A 191 -28.83 16.98 1.41
CA ILE A 191 -28.75 17.58 0.10
C ILE A 191 -29.48 18.91 0.13
N ARG A 192 -28.78 19.99 -0.24
CA ARG A 192 -29.32 21.36 -0.25
C ARG A 192 -29.24 21.98 -1.64
N ASP A 193 -30.23 22.76 -2.00
CA ASP A 193 -30.16 23.65 -3.15
C ASP A 193 -29.18 24.80 -2.83
N VAL A 194 -28.15 24.98 -3.65
CA VAL A 194 -27.10 25.97 -3.43
C VAL A 194 -27.61 27.40 -3.51
N SER A 195 -28.62 27.66 -4.36
CA SER A 195 -29.15 29.00 -4.60
C SER A 195 -30.00 29.53 -3.44
N THR A 196 -30.73 28.62 -2.79
CA THR A 196 -31.67 28.95 -1.70
C THR A 196 -31.13 28.55 -0.32
N GLY A 197 -30.18 27.64 -0.23
CA GLY A 197 -29.69 27.03 0.98
C GLY A 197 -30.67 26.06 1.63
N GLN A 198 -31.84 25.83 1.01
CA GLN A 198 -32.89 24.97 1.57
C GLN A 198 -32.55 23.50 1.44
N LEU A 199 -32.90 22.72 2.44
CA LEU A 199 -32.81 21.25 2.38
C LEU A 199 -33.78 20.75 1.30
N VAL A 200 -33.26 19.89 0.41
CA VAL A 200 -34.02 19.19 -0.63
C VAL A 200 -34.32 17.76 -0.20
N GLU A 201 -33.33 17.11 0.43
CA GLU A 201 -33.45 15.73 0.83
C GLU A 201 -32.55 15.43 2.02
N HIS A 202 -33.03 14.61 2.94
CA HIS A 202 -32.28 14.04 4.06
C HIS A 202 -32.24 12.52 3.93
N ARG A 203 -31.08 11.92 4.10
CA ARG A 203 -30.88 10.46 4.07
C ARG A 203 -30.27 9.98 5.38
N ARG A 204 -30.78 8.86 5.89
CA ARG A 204 -30.12 8.09 6.96
C ARG A 204 -29.58 6.80 6.37
N LYS A 205 -28.29 6.57 6.53
CA LYS A 205 -27.59 5.42 5.96
C LYS A 205 -27.00 4.52 7.02
N HIS A 206 -27.08 3.23 6.77
CA HIS A 206 -26.36 2.20 7.49
C HIS A 206 -25.63 1.30 6.49
N ASN A 207 -24.32 1.20 6.63
CA ASN A 207 -23.46 0.39 5.76
C ASN A 207 -22.83 -0.75 6.54
N SER A 208 -22.81 -1.94 5.96
CA SER A 208 -22.13 -3.11 6.48
C SER A 208 -21.25 -3.71 5.39
N TYR A 209 -19.96 -3.60 5.55
CA TYR A 209 -18.93 -4.16 4.64
C TYR A 209 -18.40 -5.46 5.23
N PHE A 210 -18.30 -6.49 4.43
CA PHE A 210 -17.81 -7.78 4.88
C PHE A 210 -16.80 -8.38 3.89
N ASN A 211 -15.54 -8.46 4.30
CA ASN A 211 -14.46 -9.10 3.56
C ASN A 211 -14.20 -10.51 4.10
N LYS A 212 -14.08 -11.47 3.21
CA LYS A 212 -13.64 -12.85 3.46
C LYS A 212 -12.53 -13.16 2.47
N ASP A 213 -11.30 -13.08 2.94
CA ASP A 213 -10.09 -13.28 2.16
C ASP A 213 -9.26 -14.45 2.71
N PRO A 214 -9.84 -15.67 2.85
CA PRO A 214 -9.05 -16.79 3.34
C PRO A 214 -7.92 -17.07 2.37
N PHE A 215 -6.79 -17.52 2.90
CA PHE A 215 -5.64 -17.81 2.08
C PHE A 215 -4.88 -19.04 2.58
N VAL A 216 -4.18 -19.65 1.63
CA VAL A 216 -3.11 -20.61 1.89
C VAL A 216 -1.91 -20.19 1.06
N SER A 217 -0.73 -20.16 1.64
CA SER A 217 0.51 -19.95 0.91
C SER A 217 1.62 -20.88 1.38
N ALA A 218 2.52 -21.21 0.45
CA ALA A 218 3.70 -21.98 0.72
C ALA A 218 4.90 -21.37 -0.03
N ALA A 219 6.06 -21.36 0.60
CA ALA A 219 7.33 -20.98 0.00
C ALA A 219 8.39 -22.01 0.35
N TRP A 220 9.23 -22.33 -0.62
CA TRP A 220 10.40 -23.20 -0.45
C TRP A 220 11.63 -22.48 -0.97
N GLY A 221 12.68 -22.41 -0.17
CA GLY A 221 13.97 -21.83 -0.51
C GLY A 221 15.11 -22.77 -0.24
N VAL A 222 16.16 -22.71 -1.05
CA VAL A 222 17.44 -23.37 -0.83
C VAL A 222 18.53 -22.33 -1.07
N GLU A 223 19.34 -22.04 -0.03
CA GLU A 223 20.38 -21.01 -0.06
C GLU A 223 21.74 -21.61 0.31
N HIS A 224 22.73 -21.48 -0.58
CA HIS A 224 24.12 -21.88 -0.38
C HIS A 224 25.06 -20.66 -0.47
N GLY A 225 24.60 -19.49 -0.02
CA GLY A 225 25.26 -18.20 -0.15
C GLY A 225 24.49 -17.23 -1.04
N ALA A 226 24.93 -15.98 -1.10
CA ALA A 226 24.22 -14.91 -1.81
C ALA A 226 24.18 -15.11 -3.35
N ASP A 227 25.12 -15.92 -3.91
CA ASP A 227 25.25 -16.18 -5.34
C ASP A 227 24.67 -17.55 -5.78
N ARG A 228 24.15 -18.35 -4.83
CA ARG A 228 23.57 -19.68 -5.10
C ARG A 228 22.29 -19.88 -4.31
N ALA A 229 21.18 -19.48 -4.90
CA ALA A 229 19.86 -19.59 -4.27
C ALA A 229 18.82 -20.10 -5.26
N PHE A 230 17.79 -20.72 -4.73
CA PHE A 230 16.56 -21.09 -5.41
C PHE A 230 15.39 -20.82 -4.49
N HIS A 231 14.33 -20.16 -4.99
CA HIS A 231 13.10 -19.94 -4.26
C HIS A 231 11.91 -20.26 -5.16
N LEU A 232 10.89 -20.87 -4.56
CA LEU A 232 9.58 -21.12 -5.16
C LEU A 232 8.51 -20.73 -4.15
N ASN A 233 7.49 -20.01 -4.58
CA ASN A 233 6.36 -19.65 -3.73
C ASN A 233 5.04 -19.79 -4.49
N GLY A 234 3.98 -20.03 -3.74
CA GLY A 234 2.62 -20.09 -4.26
C GLY A 234 1.62 -19.60 -3.24
N ARG A 235 0.56 -18.97 -3.72
CA ARG A 235 -0.55 -18.47 -2.93
C ARG A 235 -1.88 -18.72 -3.64
N TRP A 236 -2.86 -19.15 -2.88
CA TRP A 236 -4.25 -19.21 -3.27
C TRP A 236 -5.11 -18.45 -2.28
N GLN A 237 -5.96 -17.55 -2.79
CA GLN A 237 -6.80 -16.67 -2.00
C GLN A 237 -8.16 -16.50 -2.68
N PRO A 238 -9.19 -17.25 -2.24
CA PRO A 238 -10.57 -17.05 -2.70
C PRO A 238 -11.20 -15.88 -1.95
N SER A 239 -11.10 -14.69 -2.54
CA SER A 239 -11.64 -13.45 -1.96
C SER A 239 -13.13 -13.29 -2.21
N ARG A 240 -13.85 -12.76 -1.21
CA ARG A 240 -15.24 -12.32 -1.33
C ARG A 240 -15.42 -11.04 -0.53
N PHE A 241 -16.11 -10.09 -1.15
CA PHE A 241 -16.59 -8.86 -0.53
C PHE A 241 -18.11 -8.79 -0.65
N ASP A 242 -18.79 -8.43 0.43
CA ASP A 242 -20.21 -8.11 0.44
C ASP A 242 -20.41 -6.72 1.08
N LEU A 243 -21.18 -5.85 0.44
CA LEU A 243 -21.69 -4.61 0.99
C LEU A 243 -23.22 -4.70 1.06
N PHE A 244 -23.76 -4.33 2.21
CA PHE A 244 -25.18 -4.07 2.42
C PHE A 244 -25.33 -2.62 2.87
N GLN A 245 -26.03 -1.81 2.10
CA GLN A 245 -26.38 -0.44 2.44
C GLN A 245 -27.90 -0.29 2.49
N ASP A 246 -28.38 0.15 3.64
CA ASP A 246 -29.76 0.58 3.83
C ASP A 246 -29.78 2.10 3.88
N ASN A 247 -30.70 2.71 3.17
CA ASN A 247 -30.81 4.15 3.02
C ASN A 247 -32.28 4.56 3.14
N ARG A 248 -32.64 5.23 4.24
CA ARG A 248 -33.94 5.88 4.38
C ARG A 248 -33.85 7.29 3.86
N VAL A 249 -34.60 7.56 2.82
CA VAL A 249 -34.65 8.83 2.10
C VAL A 249 -35.89 9.62 2.56
N THR A 250 -35.70 10.89 2.92
CA THR A 250 -36.75 11.84 3.30
C THR A 250 -36.65 13.06 2.40
N PRO A 251 -37.28 13.04 1.22
CA PRO A 251 -37.35 14.21 0.36
C PRO A 251 -38.26 15.29 1.02
N VAL A 252 -37.97 16.55 0.73
CA VAL A 252 -38.85 17.65 1.22
C VAL A 252 -40.03 17.79 0.30
N GLY A 253 -41.25 17.54 0.83
CA GLY A 253 -42.51 17.64 0.10
C GLY A 253 -43.02 16.33 -0.50
N ASP A 254 -42.22 15.25 -0.45
CA ASP A 254 -42.60 13.94 -0.93
C ASP A 254 -42.54 12.86 0.18
N PRO A 255 -43.23 11.71 0.00
CA PRO A 255 -43.21 10.63 0.99
C PRO A 255 -41.80 10.05 1.21
N GLN A 256 -41.55 9.59 2.44
CA GLN A 256 -40.33 8.82 2.74
C GLN A 256 -40.31 7.50 1.99
N HIS A 257 -39.14 7.07 1.60
CA HIS A 257 -38.94 5.78 0.98
C HIS A 257 -37.59 5.15 1.39
N ASP A 258 -37.46 3.86 1.18
CA ASP A 258 -36.22 3.11 1.44
C ASP A 258 -35.55 2.67 0.16
N ASP A 259 -34.24 2.89 0.10
CA ASP A 259 -33.35 2.39 -0.96
C ASP A 259 -32.36 1.40 -0.37
N ASN A 260 -32.02 0.38 -1.15
CA ASN A 260 -31.03 -0.59 -0.77
C ASN A 260 -29.96 -0.74 -1.85
N LEU A 261 -28.70 -0.81 -1.46
CA LEU A 261 -27.60 -1.22 -2.33
C LEU A 261 -26.96 -2.48 -1.78
N ILE A 262 -26.88 -3.51 -2.60
CA ILE A 262 -26.19 -4.76 -2.30
C ILE A 262 -25.10 -4.94 -3.34
N GLN A 263 -23.87 -5.16 -2.86
CA GLN A 263 -22.73 -5.47 -3.72
C GLN A 263 -22.10 -6.78 -3.27
N THR A 264 -21.87 -7.68 -4.19
CA THR A 264 -21.19 -8.96 -3.93
C THR A 264 -20.09 -9.15 -4.96
N TYR A 265 -18.84 -9.21 -4.49
CA TYR A 265 -17.66 -9.45 -5.32
C TYR A 265 -17.02 -10.79 -4.97
N ARG A 266 -16.73 -11.60 -5.97
CA ARG A 266 -15.96 -12.85 -5.84
C ARG A 266 -14.72 -12.72 -6.70
N ASP A 267 -13.57 -12.75 -6.07
CA ASP A 267 -12.31 -12.38 -6.70
C ASP A 267 -11.15 -13.31 -6.30
N PRO A 268 -11.24 -14.63 -6.68
CA PRO A 268 -10.17 -15.57 -6.39
C PRO A 268 -8.87 -15.23 -7.14
N VAL A 269 -7.76 -15.33 -6.41
CA VAL A 269 -6.40 -15.09 -6.91
C VAL A 269 -5.55 -16.33 -6.71
N ILE A 270 -4.79 -16.72 -7.74
CA ILE A 270 -3.72 -17.71 -7.68
C ILE A 270 -2.45 -17.04 -8.16
N GLU A 271 -1.39 -17.14 -7.36
CA GLU A 271 -0.06 -16.67 -7.71
C GLU A 271 0.97 -17.77 -7.54
N LEU A 272 1.88 -17.89 -8.51
CA LEU A 272 3.08 -18.71 -8.46
C LEU A 272 4.27 -17.85 -8.83
N GLY A 273 5.31 -17.86 -7.99
CA GLY A 273 6.53 -17.11 -8.22
C GLY A 273 7.76 -17.92 -7.83
N GLY A 274 8.91 -17.51 -8.36
CA GLY A 274 10.17 -18.13 -7.97
C GLY A 274 11.35 -17.44 -8.59
N ASP A 275 12.53 -17.74 -8.02
CA ASP A 275 13.79 -17.26 -8.56
C ASP A 275 14.91 -18.28 -8.40
N VAL A 276 15.90 -18.15 -9.28
CA VAL A 276 17.14 -18.90 -9.22
C VAL A 276 18.33 -17.97 -9.41
N THR A 277 19.30 -18.05 -8.50
CA THR A 277 20.56 -17.30 -8.56
C THR A 277 21.73 -18.26 -8.74
N ARG A 278 22.66 -17.96 -9.66
CA ARG A 278 23.87 -18.72 -9.91
C ARG A 278 25.06 -17.80 -10.13
N PRO A 279 26.25 -18.18 -9.69
CA PRO A 279 27.47 -17.44 -10.01
C PRO A 279 27.79 -17.52 -11.52
N LEU A 280 28.09 -16.38 -12.12
CA LEU A 280 28.48 -16.28 -13.52
C LEU A 280 29.51 -15.15 -13.72
N ALA A 281 30.64 -15.42 -14.32
CA ALA A 281 31.67 -14.44 -14.70
C ALA A 281 32.05 -13.48 -13.54
N GLY A 282 32.21 -14.00 -12.33
CA GLY A 282 32.59 -13.23 -11.15
C GLY A 282 31.47 -12.32 -10.59
N GLY A 283 30.26 -12.50 -11.06
CA GLY A 283 29.02 -11.88 -10.57
C GLY A 283 27.93 -12.92 -10.28
N ALA A 284 26.73 -12.47 -9.98
CA ALA A 284 25.55 -13.29 -9.77
C ALA A 284 24.53 -13.08 -10.91
N LEU A 285 24.14 -14.18 -11.55
CA LEU A 285 23.04 -14.20 -12.51
C LEU A 285 21.78 -14.67 -11.81
N LYS A 286 20.73 -13.85 -11.85
CA LYS A 286 19.43 -14.15 -11.25
C LYS A 286 18.33 -14.18 -12.30
N PHE A 287 17.53 -15.25 -12.29
CA PHE A 287 16.28 -15.35 -13.03
C PHE A 287 15.11 -15.27 -12.05
N VAL A 288 14.09 -14.49 -12.37
CA VAL A 288 12.86 -14.37 -11.59
C VAL A 288 11.68 -14.62 -12.51
N GLY A 289 10.71 -15.42 -12.04
CA GLY A 289 9.46 -15.67 -12.73
C GLY A 289 8.26 -15.46 -11.81
N LEU A 290 7.15 -14.94 -12.36
CA LEU A 290 5.89 -14.77 -11.66
C LEU A 290 4.73 -15.02 -12.62
N ALA A 291 3.70 -15.71 -12.13
CA ALA A 291 2.43 -15.86 -12.84
C ALA A 291 1.27 -15.64 -11.86
N THR A 292 0.40 -14.70 -12.18
CA THR A 292 -0.81 -14.40 -11.42
C THR A 292 -2.05 -14.61 -12.29
N ARG A 293 -3.08 -15.24 -11.73
CA ARG A 293 -4.37 -15.44 -12.34
C ARG A 293 -5.46 -14.97 -11.39
N ARG A 294 -6.33 -14.09 -11.87
CA ARG A 294 -7.42 -13.51 -11.11
C ARG A 294 -8.71 -13.60 -11.92
N LYS A 295 -9.79 -14.01 -11.26
CA LYS A 295 -11.13 -14.08 -11.87
C LYS A 295 -12.09 -13.33 -10.98
N ARG A 296 -12.62 -12.22 -11.47
CA ARG A 296 -13.56 -11.38 -10.74
C ARG A 296 -14.97 -11.57 -11.28
N ASN A 297 -15.94 -11.76 -10.38
CA ASN A 297 -17.36 -11.75 -10.71
C ASN A 297 -18.04 -10.88 -9.66
N ASP A 298 -18.58 -9.75 -10.10
CA ASP A 298 -19.29 -8.80 -9.26
C ASP A 298 -20.75 -8.77 -9.64
N VAL A 299 -21.59 -8.56 -8.65
CA VAL A 299 -23.01 -8.24 -8.81
C VAL A 299 -23.32 -7.08 -7.87
N ASP A 300 -23.75 -5.98 -8.46
CA ASP A 300 -24.25 -4.80 -7.75
C ASP A 300 -25.74 -4.66 -8.04
N GLN A 301 -26.54 -4.45 -7.02
CA GLN A 301 -27.97 -4.22 -7.16
C GLN A 301 -28.41 -3.05 -6.29
N TYR A 302 -29.02 -2.05 -6.90
CA TYR A 302 -29.68 -0.94 -6.23
C TYR A 302 -31.18 -1.08 -6.48
N ILE A 303 -31.97 -0.98 -5.40
CA ILE A 303 -33.42 -1.02 -5.44
C ILE A 303 -33.97 0.19 -4.69
N GLN A 304 -34.82 0.93 -5.34
CA GLN A 304 -35.66 1.98 -4.76
C GLN A 304 -37.08 1.49 -4.54
N ARG A 305 -37.67 1.86 -3.42
CA ARG A 305 -39.08 1.55 -3.12
C ARG A 305 -39.93 2.82 -3.16
N SER A 306 -41.23 2.65 -3.38
CA SER A 306 -42.19 3.77 -3.32
C SER A 306 -42.55 4.22 -1.91
N GLY A 307 -42.03 3.55 -0.89
CA GLY A 307 -42.26 3.83 0.53
C GLY A 307 -41.34 2.97 1.42
N LEU A 308 -41.75 2.75 2.65
CA LEU A 308 -40.90 2.08 3.65
C LEU A 308 -40.94 0.54 3.52
N ILE A 309 -39.83 -0.13 3.79
CA ILE A 309 -39.75 -1.59 3.80
C ILE A 309 -40.68 -2.20 4.85
N GLU A 310 -40.75 -1.60 6.03
CA GLU A 310 -41.63 -2.06 7.12
C GLU A 310 -43.13 -2.04 6.74
N ASP A 311 -43.54 -1.19 5.79
CA ASP A 311 -44.90 -1.11 5.25
C ASP A 311 -45.11 -2.02 4.02
N ASN A 312 -44.11 -2.87 3.68
CA ASN A 312 -44.09 -3.72 2.47
C ASN A 312 -44.28 -2.92 1.17
N ALA A 313 -43.74 -1.70 1.12
CA ALA A 313 -43.82 -0.86 -0.07
C ALA A 313 -43.25 -1.54 -1.29
N PRO A 314 -43.93 -1.49 -2.47
CA PRO A 314 -43.47 -2.10 -3.68
C PRO A 314 -42.17 -1.46 -4.19
N ILE A 315 -41.48 -2.17 -5.08
CA ILE A 315 -40.35 -1.64 -5.81
C ILE A 315 -40.84 -0.56 -6.77
N ASP A 316 -40.18 0.58 -6.76
CA ASP A 316 -40.43 1.70 -7.69
C ASP A 316 -39.50 1.62 -8.90
N GLY A 317 -38.28 1.10 -8.69
CA GLY A 317 -37.28 0.90 -9.73
C GLY A 317 -35.94 0.48 -9.17
N GLY A 318 -34.96 0.37 -10.05
CA GLY A 318 -33.60 0.04 -9.62
C GLY A 318 -32.65 -0.24 -10.77
N PHE A 319 -31.47 -0.70 -10.39
CA PHE A 319 -30.43 -1.10 -11.34
C PHE A 319 -29.74 -2.36 -10.88
N ARG A 320 -29.31 -3.18 -11.83
CA ARG A 320 -28.43 -4.31 -11.57
C ARG A 320 -27.24 -4.27 -12.52
N GLN A 321 -26.03 -4.37 -11.98
CA GLN A 321 -24.79 -4.47 -12.74
C GLN A 321 -24.12 -5.81 -12.45
N SER A 322 -23.64 -6.48 -13.49
CA SER A 322 -22.80 -7.66 -13.39
C SER A 322 -21.48 -7.40 -14.10
N VAL A 323 -20.36 -7.73 -13.45
CA VAL A 323 -19.01 -7.61 -14.02
C VAL A 323 -18.34 -8.96 -14.02
N HIS A 324 -17.80 -9.37 -15.16
CA HIS A 324 -17.07 -10.61 -15.35
C HIS A 324 -15.68 -10.33 -15.91
N ALA A 325 -14.67 -10.29 -15.03
CA ALA A 325 -13.30 -9.98 -15.41
C ALA A 325 -12.36 -11.19 -15.22
N ARG A 326 -11.47 -11.42 -16.19
CA ARG A 326 -10.36 -12.36 -16.10
C ARG A 326 -9.06 -11.60 -16.34
N ARG A 327 -8.21 -11.57 -15.33
CA ARG A 327 -6.93 -10.89 -15.39
C ARG A 327 -5.79 -11.88 -15.21
N ASN A 328 -4.82 -11.81 -16.12
CA ASN A 328 -3.62 -12.64 -16.06
C ASN A 328 -2.38 -11.77 -16.22
N GLU A 329 -1.37 -12.08 -15.44
CA GLU A 329 -0.03 -11.52 -15.55
C GLU A 329 1.00 -12.64 -15.56
N THR A 330 1.99 -12.55 -16.44
CA THR A 330 3.15 -13.43 -16.47
C THR A 330 4.39 -12.57 -16.69
N ILE A 331 5.37 -12.70 -15.81
CA ILE A 331 6.61 -11.90 -15.82
C ILE A 331 7.81 -12.83 -15.79
N GLY A 332 8.81 -12.52 -16.58
CA GLY A 332 10.14 -13.10 -16.50
C GLY A 332 11.21 -12.01 -16.48
N ARG A 333 12.17 -12.11 -15.57
CA ARG A 333 13.29 -11.17 -15.45
C ARG A 333 14.60 -11.92 -15.35
N VAL A 334 15.63 -11.43 -16.03
CA VAL A 334 17.01 -11.85 -15.87
C VAL A 334 17.85 -10.64 -15.46
N THR A 335 18.73 -10.83 -14.48
CA THR A 335 19.63 -9.79 -13.96
C THR A 335 21.01 -10.38 -13.75
N TRP A 336 22.06 -9.72 -14.21
CA TRP A 336 23.44 -10.00 -13.86
C TRP A 336 24.02 -8.83 -13.07
N ALA A 337 24.53 -9.11 -11.86
CA ALA A 337 25.07 -8.11 -10.97
C ALA A 337 26.48 -8.49 -10.51
N ARG A 338 27.38 -7.50 -10.45
CA ARG A 338 28.74 -7.65 -9.93
C ARG A 338 29.11 -6.43 -9.10
N SER A 339 29.52 -6.66 -7.86
CA SER A 339 29.83 -5.59 -6.90
C SER A 339 31.09 -4.80 -7.23
N ASN A 340 32.02 -5.39 -7.97
CA ASN A 340 33.25 -4.74 -8.42
C ASN A 340 33.61 -5.20 -9.84
N LEU A 341 33.26 -4.38 -10.82
CA LEU A 341 33.66 -4.50 -12.22
C LEU A 341 34.46 -3.24 -12.58
N PHE A 342 35.80 -3.35 -12.67
CA PHE A 342 36.67 -2.20 -12.90
C PHE A 342 36.50 -1.02 -11.92
N GLY A 343 36.26 -1.31 -10.64
CA GLY A 343 36.03 -0.31 -9.60
C GLY A 343 34.62 0.28 -9.55
N LEU A 344 33.69 -0.28 -10.33
CA LEU A 344 32.26 0.09 -10.33
C LEU A 344 31.42 -1.07 -9.81
N SER A 345 30.33 -0.77 -9.12
CA SER A 345 29.22 -1.72 -9.01
C SER A 345 28.42 -1.70 -10.32
N PHE A 346 28.14 -2.86 -10.85
CA PHE A 346 27.45 -3.04 -12.13
C PHE A 346 26.24 -3.95 -11.96
N GLU A 347 25.13 -3.56 -12.56
CA GLU A 347 23.94 -4.40 -12.72
C GLU A 347 23.32 -4.14 -14.09
N ALA A 348 23.01 -5.21 -14.82
CA ALA A 348 22.25 -5.13 -16.07
C ALA A 348 21.22 -6.25 -16.12
N GLY A 349 20.10 -5.98 -16.78
CA GLY A 349 19.04 -6.97 -16.86
C GLY A 349 18.01 -6.67 -17.94
N ALA A 350 17.12 -7.64 -18.09
CA ALA A 350 15.96 -7.55 -18.96
C ALA A 350 14.74 -8.15 -18.27
N GLU A 351 13.57 -7.53 -18.48
CA GLU A 351 12.27 -8.02 -18.04
C GLU A 351 11.34 -8.13 -19.25
N ALA A 352 10.54 -9.19 -19.27
CA ALA A 352 9.41 -9.33 -20.19
C ALA A 352 8.15 -9.62 -19.38
N ALA A 353 7.04 -8.95 -19.71
CA ALA A 353 5.75 -9.14 -19.07
C ALA A 353 4.66 -9.28 -20.13
N TYR A 354 3.74 -10.21 -19.89
CA TYR A 354 2.52 -10.38 -20.67
C TYR A 354 1.31 -10.25 -19.74
N ASN A 355 0.48 -9.25 -20.01
CA ASN A 355 -0.69 -8.89 -19.21
C ASN A 355 -1.95 -8.97 -20.06
N THR A 356 -3.03 -9.46 -19.47
CA THR A 356 -4.36 -9.47 -20.12
C THR A 356 -5.45 -9.12 -19.14
N LEU A 357 -6.46 -8.39 -19.61
CA LEU A 357 -7.76 -8.22 -18.96
C LEU A 357 -8.84 -8.51 -20.01
N ASP A 358 -9.67 -9.51 -19.74
CA ASP A 358 -10.89 -9.81 -20.48
C ASP A 358 -12.05 -9.46 -19.55
N ASP A 359 -12.82 -8.42 -19.88
CA ASP A 359 -13.81 -7.83 -18.98
C ASP A 359 -15.12 -7.55 -19.72
N LYS A 360 -16.23 -7.92 -19.07
CA LYS A 360 -17.60 -7.75 -19.56
C LYS A 360 -18.48 -7.17 -18.47
N VAL A 361 -19.22 -6.12 -18.81
CA VAL A 361 -20.15 -5.42 -17.94
C VAL A 361 -21.55 -5.47 -18.54
N ASP A 362 -22.52 -5.95 -17.77
CA ASP A 362 -23.93 -5.86 -18.07
C ASP A 362 -24.61 -4.94 -17.05
N LEU A 363 -25.23 -3.87 -17.53
CA LEU A 363 -26.01 -2.92 -16.72
C LEU A 363 -27.48 -2.99 -17.14
N LEU A 364 -28.34 -3.22 -16.18
CA LEU A 364 -29.78 -3.38 -16.36
C LEU A 364 -30.53 -2.37 -15.50
N GLU A 365 -31.55 -1.73 -16.06
CA GLU A 365 -32.56 -0.97 -15.35
C GLU A 365 -33.71 -1.92 -14.96
N ILE A 366 -34.22 -1.76 -13.75
CA ILE A 366 -35.35 -2.54 -13.20
C ILE A 366 -36.54 -1.59 -13.08
N ASP A 367 -37.64 -1.91 -13.71
CA ASP A 367 -38.87 -1.10 -13.63
C ASP A 367 -39.75 -1.47 -12.41
N GLN A 368 -40.86 -0.79 -12.22
CA GLN A 368 -41.84 -1.01 -11.14
C GLN A 368 -42.45 -2.42 -11.14
N ASN A 369 -42.43 -3.12 -12.27
CA ASN A 369 -42.94 -4.49 -12.41
C ASN A 369 -41.84 -5.53 -12.23
N GLY A 370 -40.61 -5.12 -11.94
CA GLY A 370 -39.44 -5.98 -11.85
C GLY A 370 -38.92 -6.44 -13.23
N GLN A 371 -39.34 -5.78 -14.33
CA GLN A 371 -38.84 -6.06 -15.66
C GLN A 371 -37.46 -5.43 -15.83
N GLU A 372 -36.55 -6.20 -16.40
CA GLU A 372 -35.17 -5.76 -16.62
C GLU A 372 -34.97 -5.32 -18.07
N LYS A 373 -34.39 -4.14 -18.25
CA LYS A 373 -34.04 -3.58 -19.55
C LYS A 373 -32.55 -3.22 -19.56
N ARG A 374 -31.82 -3.67 -20.59
CA ARG A 374 -30.38 -3.37 -20.72
C ARG A 374 -30.15 -1.90 -21.00
N ILE A 375 -29.19 -1.32 -20.26
CA ILE A 375 -28.62 -0.01 -20.55
C ILE A 375 -27.36 -0.20 -21.39
N THR A 376 -27.28 0.51 -22.50
CA THR A 376 -26.10 0.48 -23.36
C THR A 376 -24.98 1.31 -22.72
N LEU A 377 -23.85 0.67 -22.47
CA LEU A 377 -22.62 1.34 -22.02
C LEU A 377 -21.76 1.68 -23.23
N PRO A 378 -20.95 2.76 -23.18
CA PRO A 378 -20.02 3.12 -24.26
C PRO A 378 -19.05 1.99 -24.63
N ILE A 379 -18.49 1.31 -23.64
CA ILE A 379 -17.65 0.11 -23.80
C ILE A 379 -18.05 -0.89 -22.71
N ALA A 380 -18.76 -1.95 -23.07
CA ALA A 380 -19.23 -2.99 -22.16
C ALA A 380 -18.41 -4.28 -22.23
N ASP A 381 -17.71 -4.53 -23.35
CA ASP A 381 -16.89 -5.71 -23.59
C ASP A 381 -15.52 -5.29 -24.14
N ALA A 382 -14.46 -5.59 -23.41
CA ALA A 382 -13.10 -5.29 -23.85
C ALA A 382 -12.11 -6.38 -23.45
N LEU A 383 -11.24 -6.71 -24.40
CA LEU A 383 -10.06 -7.53 -24.18
C LEU A 383 -8.81 -6.65 -24.35
N VAL A 384 -8.18 -6.34 -23.24
CA VAL A 384 -6.93 -5.58 -23.18
C VAL A 384 -5.75 -6.53 -23.07
N LYS A 385 -4.74 -6.37 -23.92
CA LYS A 385 -3.50 -7.15 -23.89
C LYS A 385 -2.30 -6.21 -23.94
N GLU A 386 -1.30 -6.49 -23.12
CA GLU A 386 -0.03 -5.78 -23.14
C GLU A 386 1.12 -6.75 -23.20
N LYS A 387 2.02 -6.53 -24.17
CA LYS A 387 3.34 -7.15 -24.25
C LYS A 387 4.37 -6.09 -23.91
N ARG A 388 5.00 -6.18 -22.75
CA ARG A 388 5.99 -5.22 -22.27
C ARG A 388 7.36 -5.85 -22.17
N GLY A 389 8.37 -5.11 -22.57
CA GLY A 389 9.77 -5.44 -22.37
C GLY A 389 10.52 -4.25 -21.77
N GLU A 390 11.46 -4.50 -20.90
CA GLU A 390 12.35 -3.49 -20.33
C GLU A 390 13.78 -4.02 -20.28
N VAL A 391 14.74 -3.22 -20.72
CA VAL A 391 16.16 -3.49 -20.54
C VAL A 391 16.78 -2.37 -19.72
N TYR A 392 17.71 -2.70 -18.83
CA TYR A 392 18.30 -1.71 -17.93
C TYR A 392 19.76 -1.98 -17.62
N VAL A 393 20.45 -0.89 -17.29
CA VAL A 393 21.82 -0.90 -16.78
C VAL A 393 21.93 0.10 -15.63
N ASN A 394 22.57 -0.30 -14.53
CA ASN A 394 22.88 0.53 -13.38
C ASN A 394 24.38 0.44 -13.07
N LEU A 395 24.97 1.58 -12.78
CA LEU A 395 26.38 1.75 -12.45
C LEU A 395 26.48 2.54 -11.14
N GLY A 396 27.37 2.13 -10.25
CA GLY A 396 27.63 2.87 -9.03
C GLY A 396 29.12 2.99 -8.76
N LYS A 397 29.55 4.15 -8.28
CA LYS A 397 30.94 4.42 -7.91
C LYS A 397 31.03 5.12 -6.55
N THR A 398 31.81 4.54 -5.65
CA THR A 398 32.26 5.20 -4.44
C THR A 398 33.44 6.11 -4.79
N LEU A 399 33.21 7.42 -4.77
CA LEU A 399 34.22 8.44 -5.10
C LEU A 399 35.13 8.72 -3.92
N SER A 400 34.57 8.67 -2.70
CA SER A 400 35.29 8.78 -1.43
C SER A 400 34.55 7.99 -0.34
N PRO A 401 35.11 7.76 0.85
CA PRO A 401 34.41 7.11 1.94
C PRO A 401 33.06 7.78 2.32
N SER A 402 32.93 9.07 2.00
CA SER A 402 31.73 9.86 2.30
C SER A 402 30.83 10.13 1.10
N LEU A 403 31.25 9.79 -0.13
CA LEU A 403 30.50 10.17 -1.35
C LEU A 403 30.40 9.02 -2.32
N ARG A 404 29.17 8.67 -2.69
CA ARG A 404 28.87 7.70 -3.75
C ARG A 404 27.90 8.30 -4.77
N VAL A 405 28.07 7.89 -6.02
CA VAL A 405 27.17 8.25 -7.13
C VAL A 405 26.73 6.96 -7.82
N ASP A 406 25.43 6.83 -8.01
CA ASP A 406 24.77 5.74 -8.73
C ASP A 406 23.95 6.33 -9.88
N GLY A 407 24.09 5.76 -11.07
CA GLY A 407 23.33 6.16 -12.25
C GLY A 407 22.76 4.95 -12.96
N GLY A 408 21.58 5.10 -13.52
CA GLY A 408 20.91 4.03 -14.24
C GLY A 408 20.15 4.53 -15.47
N LEU A 409 19.98 3.63 -16.40
CA LEU A 409 19.22 3.86 -17.62
C LEU A 409 18.36 2.64 -17.90
N ASN A 410 17.04 2.85 -17.95
CA ASN A 410 16.07 1.83 -18.33
C ASN A 410 15.43 2.24 -19.67
N TYR A 411 15.26 1.29 -20.57
CA TYR A 411 14.50 1.44 -21.79
C TYR A 411 13.35 0.46 -21.80
N GLU A 412 12.14 0.99 -21.78
CA GLU A 412 10.89 0.23 -21.81
C GLU A 412 10.22 0.35 -23.18
N PHE A 413 9.72 -0.76 -23.68
CA PHE A 413 8.79 -0.80 -24.81
C PHE A 413 7.57 -1.63 -24.45
N SER A 414 6.40 -1.18 -24.90
CA SER A 414 5.13 -1.86 -24.66
C SER A 414 4.27 -1.79 -25.92
N ASN A 415 3.67 -2.92 -26.28
CA ASN A 415 2.58 -2.96 -27.25
C ASN A 415 1.29 -3.26 -26.49
N LEU A 416 0.37 -2.31 -26.53
CA LEU A 416 -0.94 -2.37 -25.90
C LEU A 416 -2.01 -2.48 -26.97
N THR A 417 -2.83 -3.53 -26.90
CA THR A 417 -3.97 -3.73 -27.81
C THR A 417 -5.27 -3.80 -27.01
N VAL A 418 -6.30 -3.14 -27.50
CA VAL A 418 -7.66 -3.21 -27.00
C VAL A 418 -8.53 -3.75 -28.15
N SER A 419 -9.42 -4.67 -27.85
CA SER A 419 -10.40 -5.23 -28.80
C SER A 419 -11.73 -5.50 -28.09
N GLY A 420 -12.82 -5.57 -28.84
CA GLY A 420 -14.20 -5.65 -28.34
C GLY A 420 -14.99 -4.46 -28.83
N ASP A 421 -15.72 -3.78 -27.96
CA ASP A 421 -16.51 -2.59 -28.29
C ASP A 421 -15.63 -1.39 -28.68
N ALA A 422 -14.37 -1.37 -28.27
CA ALA A 422 -13.37 -0.43 -28.71
C ALA A 422 -12.14 -1.14 -29.30
N VAL A 423 -11.45 -0.47 -30.21
CA VAL A 423 -10.24 -1.00 -30.86
C VAL A 423 -9.10 0.02 -30.75
N ALA A 424 -7.98 -0.42 -30.19
CA ALA A 424 -6.74 0.32 -30.15
C ALA A 424 -5.53 -0.60 -30.31
N ASP A 425 -4.50 -0.14 -31.01
CA ASP A 425 -3.18 -0.81 -31.08
C ASP A 425 -2.10 0.26 -30.98
N ARG A 426 -1.27 0.16 -29.93
CA ARG A 426 -0.27 1.19 -29.66
C ARG A 426 1.04 0.58 -29.24
N THR A 427 2.09 1.10 -29.83
CA THR A 427 3.46 0.84 -29.40
C THR A 427 4.01 2.05 -28.65
N LEU A 428 4.38 1.84 -27.40
CA LEU A 428 4.90 2.84 -26.48
C LEU A 428 6.39 2.57 -26.21
N LYS A 429 7.19 3.63 -26.14
CA LYS A 429 8.64 3.54 -25.90
C LYS A 429 9.06 4.62 -24.91
N PHE A 430 9.81 4.22 -23.88
CA PHE A 430 10.20 5.13 -22.82
C PHE A 430 11.64 4.94 -22.40
N LEU A 431 12.38 6.05 -22.35
CA LEU A 431 13.70 6.10 -21.73
C LEU A 431 13.54 6.66 -20.30
N LYS A 432 14.03 5.92 -19.31
CA LYS A 432 13.87 6.23 -17.87
C LYS A 432 15.26 6.32 -17.21
N PRO A 433 15.96 7.47 -17.33
CA PRO A 433 17.19 7.71 -16.60
C PRO A 433 16.95 7.92 -15.11
N ASN A 434 17.94 7.55 -14.29
CA ASN A 434 17.98 7.85 -12.88
C ASN A 434 19.41 8.19 -12.45
N LEU A 435 19.55 9.06 -11.43
CA LEU A 435 20.80 9.42 -10.80
C LEU A 435 20.54 9.60 -9.30
N THR A 436 21.43 9.03 -8.48
CA THR A 436 21.42 9.18 -7.04
C THR A 436 22.81 9.56 -6.55
N ILE A 437 22.89 10.55 -5.68
CA ILE A 437 24.10 11.00 -4.97
C ILE A 437 23.87 10.77 -3.50
N ASP A 438 24.68 9.93 -2.89
CA ASP A 438 24.66 9.58 -1.48
C ASP A 438 25.90 10.20 -0.80
N TRP A 439 25.67 11.09 0.17
CA TRP A 439 26.74 11.87 0.80
C TRP A 439 26.65 11.84 2.32
N LYS A 440 27.74 11.48 2.98
CA LYS A 440 27.93 11.43 4.42
C LYS A 440 29.00 12.42 4.85
N PRO A 441 28.64 13.70 5.05
CA PRO A 441 29.63 14.76 5.36
C PRO A 441 30.37 14.58 6.69
N GLY A 442 29.94 13.67 7.54
CA GLY A 442 30.46 13.45 8.89
C GLY A 442 29.49 13.91 9.98
N GLY A 443 29.90 13.73 11.25
CA GLY A 443 29.06 14.11 12.40
C GLY A 443 27.71 13.39 12.49
N GLY A 444 27.53 12.25 11.83
CA GLY A 444 26.26 11.52 11.79
C GLY A 444 25.27 11.97 10.71
N TRP A 445 25.56 13.06 9.99
CA TRP A 445 24.70 13.52 8.91
C TRP A 445 24.78 12.61 7.69
N HIS A 446 23.63 12.33 7.11
CA HIS A 446 23.49 11.67 5.83
C HIS A 446 22.55 12.48 4.93
N THR A 447 22.95 12.64 3.67
CA THR A 447 22.16 13.37 2.66
C THR A 447 22.14 12.57 1.38
N GLN A 448 20.94 12.44 0.79
CA GLN A 448 20.77 11.80 -0.51
C GLN A 448 20.03 12.73 -1.46
N PHE A 449 20.53 12.89 -2.67
CA PHE A 449 19.86 13.55 -3.77
C PHE A 449 19.54 12.54 -4.84
N SER A 450 18.33 12.57 -5.37
CA SER A 450 17.98 11.73 -6.52
C SER A 450 17.14 12.48 -7.53
N VAL A 451 17.37 12.17 -8.79
CA VAL A 451 16.54 12.57 -9.92
C VAL A 451 16.25 11.33 -10.76
N ARG A 452 15.00 11.14 -11.12
CA ARG A 452 14.60 10.02 -11.95
C ARG A 452 13.42 10.38 -12.87
N ARG A 453 13.36 9.72 -14.01
CA ARG A 453 12.19 9.74 -14.87
C ARG A 453 11.39 8.46 -14.66
N THR A 454 10.11 8.62 -14.33
CA THR A 454 9.17 7.51 -14.14
C THR A 454 8.07 7.55 -15.20
N VAL A 455 7.48 6.40 -15.47
CA VAL A 455 6.32 6.22 -16.35
C VAL A 455 5.32 5.38 -15.58
N ALA A 456 4.12 5.91 -15.37
CA ALA A 456 3.05 5.17 -14.72
C ALA A 456 2.50 4.09 -15.66
N GLN A 457 1.94 3.06 -15.07
CA GLN A 457 1.23 2.03 -15.83
C GLN A 457 -0.25 2.42 -15.96
N LEU A 458 -0.84 2.07 -17.10
CA LEU A 458 -2.27 2.25 -17.33
C LEU A 458 -3.06 1.23 -16.50
N ASN A 459 -4.14 1.68 -15.87
CA ASN A 459 -5.09 0.75 -15.29
C ASN A 459 -5.98 0.18 -16.41
N PHE A 460 -6.00 -1.15 -16.57
CA PHE A 460 -6.79 -1.76 -17.65
C PHE A 460 -8.29 -1.59 -17.48
N TYR A 461 -8.77 -1.37 -16.25
CA TYR A 461 -10.18 -1.07 -15.99
C TYR A 461 -10.60 0.32 -16.54
N ASP A 462 -9.65 1.22 -16.83
CA ASP A 462 -9.95 2.51 -17.44
C ASP A 462 -10.39 2.41 -18.92
N PHE A 463 -10.27 1.22 -19.50
CA PHE A 463 -10.72 0.91 -20.86
C PHE A 463 -12.15 0.35 -20.91
N ILE A 464 -12.83 0.24 -19.78
CA ILE A 464 -14.19 -0.29 -19.65
C ILE A 464 -15.10 0.73 -18.97
N SER A 465 -16.35 0.82 -19.42
CA SER A 465 -17.36 1.64 -18.79
C SER A 465 -18.09 0.86 -17.70
N VAL A 466 -18.35 1.49 -16.55
CA VAL A 466 -19.05 0.89 -15.42
C VAL A 466 -20.07 1.85 -14.83
N GLY A 467 -21.16 1.33 -14.26
CA GLY A 467 -22.10 2.08 -13.46
C GLY A 467 -21.67 2.19 -12.00
N ASP A 468 -21.77 3.39 -11.44
CA ASP A 468 -21.74 3.61 -9.99
C ASP A 468 -23.20 3.72 -9.52
N LEU A 469 -23.77 2.61 -9.05
CA LEU A 469 -25.17 2.52 -8.69
C LEU A 469 -25.50 3.33 -7.44
N SER A 470 -24.51 3.63 -6.60
CA SER A 470 -24.70 4.41 -5.36
C SER A 470 -25.02 5.88 -5.62
N VAL A 471 -24.67 6.37 -6.80
CA VAL A 471 -24.88 7.77 -7.23
C VAL A 471 -25.54 7.87 -8.62
N HIS A 472 -26.06 6.74 -9.16
CA HIS A 472 -26.78 6.65 -10.42
C HIS A 472 -25.99 7.24 -11.59
N ARG A 473 -24.70 6.88 -11.72
CA ARG A 473 -23.78 7.41 -12.72
C ARG A 473 -23.11 6.32 -13.53
N VAL A 474 -22.91 6.57 -14.81
CA VAL A 474 -22.00 5.79 -15.66
C VAL A 474 -20.65 6.52 -15.74
N THR A 475 -19.58 5.81 -15.41
CA THR A 475 -18.21 6.27 -15.68
C THR A 475 -17.82 5.81 -17.08
N GLY A 476 -17.44 6.75 -17.93
CA GLY A 476 -16.96 6.49 -19.29
C GLY A 476 -15.60 5.82 -19.27
N SER A 477 -15.23 5.22 -20.38
CA SER A 477 -13.93 4.59 -20.61
C SER A 477 -13.14 5.38 -21.66
N ASN A 478 -11.81 5.20 -21.67
CA ASN A 478 -10.97 5.89 -22.64
C ASN A 478 -9.93 4.95 -23.26
N ALA A 479 -10.24 4.49 -24.48
CA ALA A 479 -9.30 3.67 -25.23
C ALA A 479 -8.04 4.45 -25.65
N ASP A 480 -8.03 5.81 -25.59
CA ASP A 480 -6.92 6.67 -25.96
C ASP A 480 -6.01 7.11 -24.79
N LEU A 481 -6.25 6.58 -23.61
CA LEU A 481 -5.48 6.90 -22.42
C LEU A 481 -3.99 6.55 -22.58
N GLN A 482 -3.10 7.49 -22.24
CA GLN A 482 -1.65 7.32 -22.30
C GLN A 482 -1.04 7.25 -20.89
N PRO A 483 0.08 6.52 -20.71
CA PRO A 483 0.81 6.55 -19.45
C PRO A 483 1.32 7.96 -19.13
N GLN A 484 1.03 8.44 -17.92
CA GLN A 484 1.66 9.67 -17.42
C GLN A 484 3.14 9.45 -17.16
N ARG A 485 3.93 10.53 -17.28
CA ARG A 485 5.38 10.53 -17.16
C ARG A 485 5.81 11.59 -16.18
N ALA A 486 6.68 11.25 -15.24
CA ALA A 486 7.16 12.21 -14.26
C ALA A 486 8.68 12.32 -14.25
N TRP A 487 9.16 13.56 -14.06
CA TRP A 487 10.45 13.83 -13.50
C TRP A 487 10.29 14.03 -12.00
N GLU A 488 11.00 13.25 -11.21
CA GLU A 488 10.95 13.28 -9.76
C GLU A 488 12.32 13.69 -9.22
N LEU A 489 12.33 14.78 -8.46
CA LEU A 489 13.50 15.26 -7.72
C LEU A 489 13.27 15.01 -6.24
N ARG A 490 14.23 14.45 -5.56
CA ARG A 490 14.18 14.18 -4.11
C ARG A 490 15.46 14.64 -3.44
N ALA A 491 15.32 15.20 -2.25
CA ALA A 491 16.43 15.46 -1.33
C ALA A 491 16.03 14.93 0.05
N THR A 492 16.84 14.04 0.59
CA THR A 492 16.66 13.49 1.94
C THR A 492 17.82 13.91 2.79
N VAL A 493 17.56 14.41 3.99
CA VAL A 493 18.57 14.70 5.01
C VAL A 493 18.17 13.95 6.26
N ASP A 494 19.07 13.16 6.82
CA ASP A 494 18.82 12.49 8.08
C ASP A 494 20.01 12.59 9.05
N HIS A 495 19.69 12.50 10.36
CA HIS A 495 20.65 12.58 11.44
C HIS A 495 20.18 11.77 12.65
N PRO A 496 20.99 10.89 13.22
CA PRO A 496 20.66 10.20 14.46
C PRO A 496 20.55 11.20 15.61
N ILE A 497 19.54 11.03 16.46
CA ILE A 497 19.29 11.88 17.63
C ILE A 497 19.07 11.00 18.88
N PHE A 498 19.39 11.51 20.04
CA PHE A 498 19.14 10.85 21.35
C PHE A 498 19.67 9.42 21.46
N GLY A 499 20.72 9.06 20.70
CA GLY A 499 21.33 7.72 20.67
C GLY A 499 20.76 6.83 19.57
N ASP A 500 19.56 6.27 19.76
CA ASP A 500 18.88 5.36 18.81
C ASP A 500 17.63 5.98 18.15
N GLY A 501 17.50 7.30 18.20
CA GLY A 501 16.46 8.06 17.49
C GLY A 501 16.92 8.57 16.13
N LEU A 502 15.99 9.13 15.36
CA LEU A 502 16.23 9.70 14.04
C LEU A 502 15.44 10.99 13.83
N PHE A 503 16.10 11.96 13.26
CA PHE A 503 15.52 13.08 12.54
C PHE A 503 15.70 12.84 11.05
N LYS A 504 14.63 12.94 10.25
CA LYS A 504 14.69 12.82 8.79
C LYS A 504 13.78 13.84 8.13
N LEU A 505 14.30 14.51 7.11
CA LEU A 505 13.57 15.46 6.28
C LEU A 505 13.65 15.01 4.81
N ASP A 506 12.50 14.77 4.19
CA ASP A 506 12.38 14.45 2.78
C ASP A 506 11.73 15.64 2.05
N LEU A 507 12.39 16.13 1.01
CA LEU A 507 11.91 17.19 0.11
C LEU A 507 11.68 16.59 -1.26
N GLY A 508 10.57 16.92 -1.91
CA GLY A 508 10.26 16.39 -3.24
C GLY A 508 9.63 17.42 -4.16
N HIS A 509 10.00 17.32 -5.45
CA HIS A 509 9.37 18.03 -6.56
C HIS A 509 9.08 17.05 -7.68
N ASP A 510 7.83 17.01 -8.15
CA ASP A 510 7.39 16.20 -9.29
C ASP A 510 6.84 17.10 -10.38
N GLN A 511 7.33 16.90 -11.60
CA GLN A 511 6.73 17.46 -12.82
C GLN A 511 6.18 16.31 -13.65
N VAL A 512 4.84 16.23 -13.76
CA VAL A 512 4.13 15.12 -14.40
C VAL A 512 3.55 15.62 -15.72
N SER A 513 3.93 14.99 -16.82
CA SER A 513 3.34 15.21 -18.14
C SER A 513 2.23 14.20 -18.39
N LEU A 514 1.17 14.60 -19.07
CA LEU A 514 -0.01 13.76 -19.33
C LEU A 514 -0.61 13.21 -18.03
N LEU A 515 -0.75 14.07 -17.02
CA LEU A 515 -1.31 13.68 -15.73
C LEU A 515 -2.66 12.98 -15.95
N GLN A 516 -2.82 11.78 -15.39
CA GLN A 516 -4.07 11.03 -15.46
C GLN A 516 -5.06 11.53 -14.43
N ASP A 517 -6.25 11.90 -14.88
CA ASP A 517 -7.36 12.35 -14.05
C ASP A 517 -8.67 12.23 -14.83
N GLN A 518 -9.79 12.70 -14.29
CA GLN A 518 -11.09 12.67 -14.96
C GLN A 518 -11.21 13.80 -16.00
N ILE A 519 -11.74 13.43 -17.17
CA ILE A 519 -12.09 14.35 -18.26
C ILE A 519 -13.54 14.15 -18.69
N LEU A 520 -14.05 15.06 -19.48
CA LEU A 520 -15.31 14.90 -20.19
C LEU A 520 -15.07 14.00 -21.42
N ILE A 521 -15.82 12.92 -21.50
CA ILE A 521 -15.87 12.01 -22.65
C ILE A 521 -17.24 12.15 -23.28
N VAL A 522 -17.28 12.34 -24.59
CA VAL A 522 -18.52 12.42 -25.37
C VAL A 522 -18.55 11.22 -26.31
N ASP A 523 -19.62 10.44 -26.26
CA ASP A 523 -19.81 9.30 -27.17
C ASP A 523 -20.32 9.74 -28.55
N ASP A 524 -20.41 8.79 -29.49
CA ASP A 524 -20.89 9.05 -30.87
C ASP A 524 -22.35 9.50 -30.92
N GLN A 525 -23.10 9.39 -29.85
CA GLN A 525 -24.48 9.82 -29.72
C GLN A 525 -24.61 11.20 -29.08
N GLY A 526 -23.49 11.79 -28.65
CA GLY A 526 -23.43 13.08 -27.96
C GLY A 526 -23.70 13.01 -26.45
N ASN A 527 -23.73 11.81 -25.84
CA ASN A 527 -23.85 11.69 -24.40
C ASN A 527 -22.53 12.02 -23.72
N GLU A 528 -22.62 12.74 -22.60
CA GLU A 528 -21.48 13.19 -21.80
C GLU A 528 -21.23 12.26 -20.61
N PHE A 529 -19.97 11.83 -20.42
CA PHE A 529 -19.54 10.98 -19.31
C PHE A 529 -18.30 11.57 -18.65
N SER A 530 -18.18 11.38 -17.34
CA SER A 530 -16.90 11.53 -16.66
C SER A 530 -16.08 10.26 -16.83
N GLY A 531 -14.85 10.36 -17.28
CA GLY A 531 -13.99 9.19 -17.49
C GLY A 531 -12.52 9.53 -17.40
N PRO A 532 -11.63 8.49 -17.36
CA PRO A 532 -10.20 8.69 -17.25
C PRO A 532 -9.63 9.36 -18.49
N GLY A 533 -8.70 10.30 -18.30
CA GLY A 533 -8.05 11.02 -19.39
C GLY A 533 -6.68 11.53 -19.03
N ASN A 534 -6.03 12.15 -20.02
CA ASN A 534 -4.74 12.78 -19.82
C ASN A 534 -4.94 14.31 -19.79
N LEU A 535 -4.55 14.91 -18.68
CA LEU A 535 -4.45 16.36 -18.54
C LEU A 535 -3.08 16.85 -19.04
N GLY A 536 -2.86 18.15 -19.00
CA GLY A 536 -1.57 18.75 -19.31
C GLY A 536 -0.47 18.40 -18.30
N THR A 537 0.35 19.40 -17.96
CA THR A 537 1.43 19.23 -16.99
C THR A 537 0.96 19.49 -15.56
N GLY A 538 1.06 18.47 -14.71
CA GLY A 538 0.86 18.59 -13.27
C GLY A 538 2.17 18.86 -12.54
N LYS A 539 2.11 19.55 -11.39
CA LYS A 539 3.25 19.79 -10.48
C LYS A 539 2.88 19.41 -9.07
N ARG A 540 3.84 18.83 -8.35
CA ARG A 540 3.72 18.51 -6.93
C ARG A 540 4.98 18.93 -6.20
N ASP A 541 4.82 19.62 -5.08
CA ASP A 541 5.87 19.95 -4.12
C ASP A 541 5.49 19.37 -2.77
N PHE A 542 6.43 18.76 -2.06
CA PHE A 542 6.16 18.24 -0.71
C PHE A 542 7.38 18.29 0.21
N VAL A 543 7.06 18.29 1.49
CA VAL A 543 8.02 18.15 2.60
C VAL A 543 7.46 17.11 3.56
N THR A 544 8.27 16.08 3.89
CA THR A 544 7.94 15.10 4.92
C THR A 544 8.98 15.15 6.03
N LEU A 545 8.52 15.38 7.25
CA LEU A 545 9.32 15.28 8.46
C LEU A 545 9.04 13.94 9.14
N THR A 546 10.10 13.18 9.45
CA THR A 546 10.05 12.02 10.34
C THR A 546 10.93 12.28 11.55
N LEU A 547 10.31 12.22 12.72
CA LEU A 547 10.99 12.30 14.01
C LEU A 547 10.71 11.01 14.78
N ASP A 548 11.77 10.33 15.19
CA ASP A 548 11.70 9.14 16.05
C ASP A 548 12.59 9.42 17.27
N ALA A 549 11.97 9.69 18.42
CA ALA A 549 12.64 10.18 19.61
C ALA A 549 12.48 9.18 20.77
N PRO A 550 13.55 8.44 21.12
CA PRO A 550 13.59 7.65 22.34
C PRO A 550 13.79 8.60 23.54
N LEU A 551 12.75 8.74 24.34
CA LEU A 551 12.73 9.61 25.51
C LEU A 551 12.95 8.83 26.82
N GLY A 552 13.71 7.76 26.76
CA GLY A 552 14.02 6.89 27.91
C GLY A 552 14.69 7.61 29.08
N ARG A 553 15.31 8.77 28.86
CA ARG A 553 15.85 9.63 29.93
C ARG A 553 14.75 10.32 30.75
N LEU A 554 13.58 10.58 30.14
CA LEU A 554 12.42 11.14 30.85
C LEU A 554 11.61 10.04 31.52
N TRP A 555 11.40 8.97 30.82
CA TRP A 555 10.67 7.80 31.34
C TRP A 555 11.13 6.54 30.60
N SER A 556 11.68 5.57 31.35
CA SER A 556 12.23 4.34 30.78
C SER A 556 11.25 3.66 29.82
N GLY A 557 11.70 3.39 28.59
CA GLY A 557 10.90 2.78 27.53
C GLY A 557 9.97 3.73 26.76
N LEU A 558 9.94 5.03 27.09
CA LEU A 558 9.15 6.03 26.35
C LEU A 558 9.77 6.32 24.98
N ARG A 559 8.93 6.29 23.94
CA ARG A 559 9.29 6.64 22.56
C ARG A 559 8.17 7.44 21.91
N VAL A 560 8.55 8.49 21.20
CA VAL A 560 7.64 9.32 20.40
C VAL A 560 8.06 9.23 18.95
N LYS A 561 7.12 8.89 18.06
CA LYS A 561 7.33 8.88 16.61
C LYS A 561 6.32 9.79 15.95
N LEU A 562 6.80 10.73 15.15
CA LEU A 562 5.98 11.64 14.33
C LEU A 562 6.40 11.50 12.88
N THR A 563 5.43 11.33 11.99
CA THR A 563 5.60 11.53 10.55
C THR A 563 4.59 12.55 10.09
N GLY A 564 5.03 13.64 9.52
CA GLY A 564 4.17 14.71 9.02
C GLY A 564 4.54 15.08 7.59
N THR A 565 3.55 15.24 6.73
CA THR A 565 3.73 15.64 5.33
C THR A 565 2.92 16.88 5.03
N LEU A 566 3.58 17.88 4.46
CA LEU A 566 2.98 19.03 3.82
C LEU A 566 3.18 18.92 2.32
N GLN A 567 2.15 19.16 1.54
CA GLN A 567 2.27 19.09 0.08
C GLN A 567 1.33 20.04 -0.64
N ARG A 568 1.69 20.35 -1.88
CA ARG A 568 0.91 21.15 -2.80
C ARG A 568 0.95 20.52 -4.19
N THR A 569 -0.21 20.32 -4.78
CA THR A 569 -0.36 19.85 -6.17
C THR A 569 -1.02 20.90 -7.02
N ARG A 570 -0.73 20.94 -8.31
CA ARG A 570 -1.35 21.88 -9.28
C ARG A 570 -1.47 21.22 -10.63
N VAL A 571 -2.62 21.43 -11.26
CA VAL A 571 -2.91 21.08 -12.65
C VAL A 571 -3.98 22.02 -13.17
N GLU A 572 -4.00 22.28 -14.47
CA GLU A 572 -5.11 22.97 -15.11
C GLU A 572 -6.30 22.01 -15.25
N ASP A 573 -7.46 22.45 -14.80
CA ASP A 573 -8.71 21.70 -14.91
C ASP A 573 -9.22 21.73 -16.36
N PRO A 574 -9.52 20.58 -16.96
CA PRO A 574 -9.93 20.53 -18.37
C PRO A 574 -11.34 21.09 -18.63
N ILE A 575 -12.15 21.27 -17.58
CA ILE A 575 -13.54 21.75 -17.68
C ILE A 575 -13.63 23.25 -17.40
N SER A 576 -13.06 23.68 -16.26
CA SER A 576 -13.15 25.08 -15.83
C SER A 576 -11.98 25.96 -16.29
N HIS A 577 -10.93 25.38 -16.85
CA HIS A 577 -9.66 26.04 -17.26
C HIS A 577 -8.97 26.81 -16.12
N ARG A 578 -9.24 26.42 -14.86
CA ARG A 578 -8.63 27.01 -13.67
C ARG A 578 -7.61 26.05 -13.06
N GLN A 579 -6.65 26.60 -12.31
CA GLN A 579 -5.70 25.79 -11.57
C GLN A 579 -6.39 25.13 -10.37
N ARG A 580 -6.18 23.81 -10.20
CA ARG A 580 -6.70 23.02 -9.09
C ARG A 580 -5.67 22.01 -8.56
N ASN A 581 -6.00 21.39 -7.44
CA ASN A 581 -5.27 20.21 -6.94
C ASN A 581 -5.52 18.98 -7.83
N TRP A 582 -4.68 17.97 -7.73
CA TRP A 582 -4.90 16.67 -8.35
C TRP A 582 -6.06 15.96 -7.65
N SER A 583 -6.84 15.16 -8.38
CA SER A 583 -7.89 14.33 -7.81
C SER A 583 -7.30 13.18 -7.02
N GLY A 584 -7.94 12.81 -5.92
CA GLY A 584 -7.57 11.65 -5.10
C GLY A 584 -6.20 11.76 -4.45
N PHE A 585 -5.57 12.92 -4.55
CA PHE A 585 -4.26 13.13 -3.96
C PHE A 585 -4.41 13.62 -2.51
N TRP A 586 -3.46 13.21 -1.68
CA TRP A 586 -3.44 13.54 -0.27
C TRP A 586 -3.56 15.04 -0.03
N PRO A 587 -4.11 15.41 1.12
CA PRO A 587 -4.37 16.80 1.46
C PRO A 587 -3.11 17.64 1.56
N THR A 588 -3.31 18.93 1.74
CA THR A 588 -2.21 19.89 1.98
C THR A 588 -1.35 19.51 3.17
N TRP A 589 -1.87 18.77 4.13
CA TRP A 589 -1.09 18.20 5.24
C TRP A 589 -1.75 16.94 5.82
N GLN A 590 -0.92 16.07 6.35
CA GLN A 590 -1.29 14.90 7.15
C GLN A 590 -0.23 14.61 8.19
N TYR A 591 -0.58 13.97 9.29
CA TYR A 591 0.38 13.45 10.25
C TYR A 591 -0.08 12.18 10.94
N ASP A 592 0.91 11.40 11.35
CA ASP A 592 0.82 10.25 12.25
C ASP A 592 1.72 10.51 13.44
N LEU A 593 1.17 10.52 14.65
CA LEU A 593 1.91 10.68 15.91
C LEU A 593 1.65 9.45 16.79
N SER A 594 2.71 8.74 17.15
CA SER A 594 2.65 7.62 18.10
C SER A 594 3.44 7.97 19.35
N ILE A 595 2.81 7.86 20.51
CA ILE A 595 3.42 8.00 21.84
C ILE A 595 3.24 6.67 22.54
N ARG A 596 4.35 5.96 22.77
CA ARG A 596 4.30 4.63 23.35
C ARG A 596 5.35 4.41 24.43
N ARG A 597 5.05 3.54 25.36
CA ARG A 597 6.01 3.04 26.31
C ARG A 597 6.12 1.52 26.20
N ASP A 598 7.35 1.04 26.07
CA ASP A 598 7.68 -0.38 25.99
C ASP A 598 8.50 -0.82 27.22
N THR A 599 8.05 -1.91 27.85
CA THR A 599 8.81 -2.67 28.85
C THR A 599 8.82 -4.15 28.44
N SER A 600 9.55 -4.99 29.13
CA SER A 600 9.59 -6.43 28.81
C SER A 600 8.23 -7.12 28.93
N ALA A 601 7.39 -6.73 29.90
CA ALA A 601 6.10 -7.36 30.17
C ALA A 601 4.91 -6.59 29.63
N LEU A 602 5.03 -5.26 29.46
CA LEU A 602 3.91 -4.38 29.13
C LEU A 602 4.34 -3.34 28.11
N SER A 603 3.53 -3.17 27.05
CA SER A 603 3.58 -2.01 26.17
C SER A 603 2.23 -1.32 26.17
N TYR A 604 2.21 0.00 26.12
CA TYR A 604 0.99 0.77 25.94
C TYR A 604 1.29 2.07 25.23
N GLY A 605 0.27 2.61 24.58
CA GLY A 605 0.45 3.84 23.82
C GLY A 605 -0.83 4.39 23.27
N VAL A 606 -0.69 5.57 22.66
CA VAL A 606 -1.74 6.29 21.97
C VAL A 606 -1.18 6.71 20.61
N GLU A 607 -2.01 6.55 19.58
CA GLU A 607 -1.71 6.92 18.21
C GLU A 607 -2.73 7.96 17.74
N PHE A 608 -2.26 9.00 17.08
CA PHE A 608 -3.04 10.09 16.54
C PHE A 608 -2.82 10.15 15.05
N PHE A 609 -3.90 10.19 14.31
CA PHE A 609 -3.87 10.37 12.86
C PHE A 609 -4.82 11.49 12.47
N ASP A 610 -4.39 12.40 11.62
CA ASP A 610 -5.25 13.39 11.00
C ASP A 610 -4.78 13.71 9.59
N ASN A 611 -5.76 13.95 8.70
CA ASN A 611 -5.57 14.43 7.35
C ASN A 611 -6.66 15.44 7.01
N ARG A 612 -6.36 16.39 6.12
CA ARG A 612 -7.29 17.42 5.72
C ARG A 612 -7.47 17.45 4.20
N HIS A 613 -8.74 17.28 3.77
CA HIS A 613 -9.23 17.49 2.42
C HIS A 613 -8.54 16.67 1.32
N ILE A 614 -9.01 15.45 1.13
CA ILE A 614 -8.75 14.72 -0.11
C ILE A 614 -9.82 15.16 -1.11
N THR A 615 -9.41 15.84 -2.18
CA THR A 615 -10.34 16.40 -3.17
C THR A 615 -10.42 15.53 -4.41
N PHE A 616 -11.61 15.47 -5.01
CA PHE A 616 -11.87 14.79 -6.28
C PHE A 616 -12.60 15.74 -7.22
N PHE A 617 -12.24 15.67 -8.50
CA PHE A 617 -12.84 16.46 -9.54
C PHE A 617 -13.33 15.54 -10.65
N ARG A 618 -14.63 15.44 -10.78
CA ARG A 618 -15.29 14.82 -11.94
C ARG A 618 -15.79 15.92 -12.87
N THR A 619 -16.41 15.55 -13.98
CA THR A 619 -16.89 16.57 -14.93
C THR A 619 -17.99 17.45 -14.36
N ASP A 620 -18.89 16.86 -13.58
CA ASP A 620 -20.09 17.45 -13.00
C ASP A 620 -20.02 17.58 -11.46
N GLU A 621 -18.89 17.24 -10.84
CA GLU A 621 -18.78 17.15 -9.39
C GLU A 621 -17.41 17.62 -8.88
N PHE A 622 -17.44 18.36 -7.79
CA PHE A 622 -16.31 18.59 -6.91
C PHE A 622 -16.61 17.96 -5.55
N ASP A 623 -15.68 17.24 -4.99
CA ASP A 623 -15.89 16.49 -3.79
C ASP A 623 -14.66 16.59 -2.87
N SER A 624 -14.88 16.73 -1.58
CA SER A 624 -13.87 16.88 -0.54
C SER A 624 -14.18 15.93 0.62
N ASN A 625 -13.30 14.96 0.81
CA ASN A 625 -13.36 14.04 1.96
C ASN A 625 -12.47 14.55 3.09
N MET A 626 -12.95 14.50 4.32
CA MET A 626 -12.22 14.96 5.49
C MET A 626 -12.61 14.16 6.74
N ASN A 627 -11.69 14.11 7.70
CA ASN A 627 -12.03 13.74 9.06
C ASN A 627 -12.54 14.98 9.81
N ARG A 628 -13.59 14.84 10.62
CA ARG A 628 -14.13 15.94 11.44
C ARG A 628 -13.34 16.20 12.73
N GLY A 629 -12.22 15.53 12.88
CA GLY A 629 -11.30 15.64 14.03
C GLY A 629 -10.13 14.69 13.88
N VAL A 630 -9.37 14.55 14.95
CA VAL A 630 -8.22 13.64 15.01
C VAL A 630 -8.72 12.22 15.32
N PHE A 631 -8.31 11.23 14.55
CA PHE A 631 -8.47 9.83 14.91
C PHE A 631 -7.48 9.46 16.00
N VAL A 632 -7.98 8.91 17.09
CA VAL A 632 -7.16 8.47 18.22
C VAL A 632 -7.38 6.98 18.45
N SER A 633 -6.29 6.22 18.48
CA SER A 633 -6.31 4.82 18.90
C SER A 633 -5.43 4.65 20.14
N ALA A 634 -5.86 3.83 21.08
CA ALA A 634 -5.09 3.49 22.26
C ALA A 634 -4.94 1.99 22.38
N PHE A 635 -3.82 1.52 22.91
CA PHE A 635 -3.59 0.09 23.11
C PHE A 635 -2.86 -0.23 24.41
N VAL A 636 -3.08 -1.43 24.89
CA VAL A 636 -2.31 -2.07 25.95
C VAL A 636 -1.97 -3.49 25.53
N GLU A 637 -0.70 -3.84 25.48
CA GLU A 637 -0.22 -5.18 25.16
C GLU A 637 0.47 -5.76 26.39
N TYR A 638 -0.06 -6.85 26.92
CA TYR A 638 0.50 -7.64 28.02
C TYR A 638 1.21 -8.88 27.49
N ARG A 639 2.41 -9.15 28.01
CA ARG A 639 3.30 -10.24 27.61
C ARG A 639 3.54 -11.19 28.79
N PRO A 640 2.60 -12.14 29.07
CA PRO A 640 2.73 -13.06 30.19
C PRO A 640 3.93 -13.98 30.06
N THR A 641 4.35 -14.28 28.85
CA THR A 641 5.54 -15.09 28.54
C THR A 641 6.29 -14.53 27.34
N PRO A 642 7.58 -14.91 27.15
CA PRO A 642 8.32 -14.57 25.93
C PRO A 642 7.67 -15.05 24.63
N ARG A 643 6.70 -15.96 24.66
CA ARG A 643 6.03 -16.54 23.49
C ARG A 643 4.60 -16.07 23.31
N MET A 644 4.02 -15.34 24.26
CA MET A 644 2.62 -14.94 24.24
C MET A 644 2.48 -13.44 24.41
N ALA A 645 1.62 -12.81 23.61
CA ALA A 645 1.19 -11.44 23.80
C ALA A 645 -0.34 -11.34 23.67
N ILE A 646 -0.94 -10.55 24.52
CA ILE A 646 -2.36 -10.21 24.50
C ILE A 646 -2.43 -8.70 24.32
N ASN A 647 -2.99 -8.25 23.21
CA ASN A 647 -3.18 -6.85 22.91
C ASN A 647 -4.68 -6.50 23.02
N LEU A 648 -4.99 -5.47 23.78
CA LEU A 648 -6.29 -4.83 23.83
C LEU A 648 -6.16 -3.45 23.17
N SER A 649 -6.96 -3.16 22.16
CA SER A 649 -6.99 -1.84 21.53
C SER A 649 -8.38 -1.24 21.51
N LEU A 650 -8.42 0.09 21.60
CA LEU A 650 -9.57 0.95 21.41
C LEU A 650 -9.28 1.85 20.20
N ASP A 651 -9.94 1.55 19.08
CA ASP A 651 -9.83 2.36 17.87
C ASP A 651 -10.94 3.44 17.88
N ASN A 652 -10.65 4.57 17.24
CA ASN A 652 -11.52 5.75 17.20
C ASN A 652 -12.00 6.20 18.60
N ALA A 653 -11.06 6.31 19.56
CA ALA A 653 -11.34 6.60 20.97
C ALA A 653 -12.11 7.92 21.18
N LEU A 654 -11.94 8.91 20.29
CA LEU A 654 -12.62 10.20 20.33
C LEU A 654 -13.96 10.22 19.58
N ASP A 655 -14.38 9.11 18.98
CA ASP A 655 -15.61 9.01 18.18
C ASP A 655 -15.61 10.01 17.01
N THR A 656 -14.51 10.06 16.30
CA THR A 656 -14.31 10.98 15.19
C THR A 656 -15.05 10.48 13.95
N HIS A 657 -15.85 11.36 13.34
CA HIS A 657 -16.59 11.09 12.13
C HIS A 657 -15.74 11.37 10.88
N ALA A 658 -16.02 10.67 9.79
CA ALA A 658 -15.58 11.02 8.45
C ALA A 658 -16.71 11.81 7.76
N ALA A 659 -16.33 12.89 7.08
CA ALA A 659 -17.27 13.70 6.32
C ALA A 659 -16.86 13.79 4.84
N ARG A 660 -17.87 13.94 3.99
CA ARG A 660 -17.71 14.24 2.57
C ARG A 660 -18.62 15.41 2.21
N ASP A 661 -18.03 16.42 1.59
CA ASP A 661 -18.70 17.60 1.08
C ASP A 661 -18.64 17.56 -0.44
N ARG A 662 -19.80 17.55 -1.12
CA ARG A 662 -19.92 17.29 -2.55
C ARG A 662 -20.77 18.34 -3.24
N LEU A 663 -20.17 19.11 -4.15
CA LEU A 663 -20.86 20.07 -4.99
C LEU A 663 -21.19 19.46 -6.34
N LEU A 664 -22.46 19.51 -6.74
CA LEU A 664 -22.96 19.01 -8.02
C LEU A 664 -23.30 20.18 -8.97
N PHE A 665 -22.83 20.08 -10.21
CA PHE A 665 -22.98 21.08 -11.26
C PHE A 665 -23.79 20.50 -12.41
N LEU A 666 -24.66 21.29 -13.01
CA LEU A 666 -25.45 20.89 -14.16
C LEU A 666 -25.27 21.90 -15.31
N PRO A 667 -24.91 21.44 -16.52
CA PRO A 667 -24.61 20.05 -16.87
C PRO A 667 -23.24 19.59 -16.39
N ASN A 668 -22.28 20.49 -16.16
CA ASN A 668 -20.92 20.19 -15.72
C ASN A 668 -20.25 21.39 -15.03
N ARG A 669 -19.01 21.25 -14.56
CA ARG A 669 -18.26 22.28 -13.79
C ARG A 669 -17.78 23.49 -14.63
N ALA A 670 -18.05 23.54 -15.95
CA ALA A 670 -17.92 24.77 -16.72
C ALA A 670 -18.97 25.80 -16.30
N HIS A 671 -20.11 25.35 -15.75
CA HIS A 671 -21.09 26.23 -15.13
C HIS A 671 -20.50 26.80 -13.82
N PRO A 672 -20.59 28.13 -13.60
CA PRO A 672 -19.89 28.79 -12.49
C PRO A 672 -20.44 28.47 -11.11
N THR A 673 -21.68 27.97 -11.00
CA THR A 673 -22.38 27.74 -9.75
C THR A 673 -22.85 26.30 -9.68
N ALA A 674 -22.60 25.63 -8.54
CA ALA A 674 -23.17 24.33 -8.24
C ALA A 674 -24.69 24.46 -8.04
N VAL A 675 -25.42 23.39 -8.35
CA VAL A 675 -26.87 23.33 -8.16
C VAL A 675 -27.19 22.72 -6.79
N PHE A 676 -26.49 21.66 -6.42
CA PHE A 676 -26.67 20.98 -5.14
C PHE A 676 -25.37 20.91 -4.35
N ASP A 677 -25.52 20.98 -3.04
CA ASP A 677 -24.51 20.71 -2.01
C ASP A 677 -24.96 19.51 -1.20
N GLU A 678 -24.20 18.42 -1.25
CA GLU A 678 -24.45 17.20 -0.49
C GLU A 678 -23.39 17.05 0.58
N PHE A 679 -23.80 17.19 1.84
CA PHE A 679 -22.95 16.94 2.99
C PHE A 679 -23.24 15.56 3.56
N ARG A 680 -22.21 14.71 3.60
CA ARG A 680 -22.24 13.35 4.17
C ARG A 680 -21.49 13.31 5.48
N ASP A 681 -22.07 12.71 6.49
CA ASP A 681 -21.45 12.41 7.77
C ASP A 681 -21.49 10.91 8.01
N ARG A 682 -20.34 10.29 8.37
CA ARG A 682 -20.21 8.85 8.61
C ARG A 682 -19.51 8.61 9.94
N ASP A 683 -20.17 7.82 10.78
CA ASP A 683 -19.66 7.38 12.06
C ASP A 683 -19.40 5.87 12.05
N GLN A 684 -18.19 5.48 12.39
CA GLN A 684 -17.79 4.09 12.61
C GLN A 684 -17.81 3.71 14.09
N HIS A 685 -18.05 4.68 14.94
CA HIS A 685 -18.02 4.60 16.40
C HIS A 685 -16.69 4.05 16.96
N ARG A 686 -16.64 3.96 18.29
CA ARG A 686 -15.52 3.33 19.00
C ARG A 686 -15.50 1.83 18.79
N GLN A 687 -14.33 1.26 18.56
CA GLN A 687 -14.17 -0.16 18.30
C GLN A 687 -13.17 -0.75 19.29
N ILE A 688 -13.54 -1.86 19.92
CA ILE A 688 -12.67 -2.57 20.85
C ILE A 688 -12.23 -3.86 20.19
N SER A 689 -10.90 -4.11 20.22
CA SER A 689 -10.38 -5.38 19.74
C SER A 689 -9.42 -6.02 20.73
N ILE A 690 -9.43 -7.35 20.76
CA ILE A 690 -8.48 -8.18 21.48
C ILE A 690 -7.74 -9.04 20.48
N THR A 691 -6.41 -9.08 20.58
CA THR A 691 -5.56 -9.90 19.72
C THR A 691 -4.65 -10.74 20.58
N LEU A 692 -4.69 -12.05 20.38
CA LEU A 692 -3.80 -13.02 20.98
C LEU A 692 -2.74 -13.42 19.94
N LYS A 693 -1.47 -13.25 20.27
CA LYS A 693 -0.33 -13.72 19.47
C LYS A 693 0.43 -14.77 20.27
N HIS A 694 0.69 -15.93 19.65
CA HIS A 694 1.49 -17.00 20.24
C HIS A 694 2.57 -17.46 19.24
N SER A 695 3.83 -17.50 19.70
CA SER A 695 4.96 -18.04 18.92
C SER A 695 5.38 -19.38 19.49
N PHE A 696 5.74 -20.34 18.64
CA PHE A 696 6.25 -21.65 19.02
C PHE A 696 7.56 -21.95 18.30
N GLY A 697 8.32 -22.93 18.80
CA GLY A 697 9.67 -23.26 18.32
C GLY A 697 10.73 -22.42 19.03
N GLY A 698 11.83 -22.15 18.35
CA GLY A 698 13.05 -21.58 18.87
C GLY A 698 14.04 -22.69 19.25
N ALA A 699 15.26 -22.63 18.71
CA ALA A 699 16.33 -23.45 19.21
C ALA A 699 16.37 -23.25 20.73
N THR A 700 16.38 -24.32 21.48
CA THR A 700 16.65 -24.30 22.92
C THR A 700 18.07 -23.75 23.10
N GLY A 701 18.18 -22.43 23.09
CA GLY A 701 19.39 -21.75 23.45
C GLY A 701 19.74 -22.21 24.86
N THR A 702 20.87 -22.84 24.96
CA THR A 702 21.53 -23.20 26.23
C THR A 702 21.35 -22.01 27.18
N ARG A 703 20.58 -22.22 28.26
CA ARG A 703 20.58 -21.31 29.40
C ARG A 703 22.03 -21.13 29.81
N VAL A 704 22.62 -20.00 29.50
CA VAL A 704 23.78 -19.55 30.22
C VAL A 704 23.28 -19.33 31.64
N ALA A 705 23.50 -20.33 32.49
CA ALA A 705 23.28 -20.23 33.91
C ALA A 705 24.12 -19.04 34.39
N SER A 706 23.47 -17.95 34.80
CA SER A 706 24.12 -16.94 35.60
C SER A 706 24.54 -17.61 36.89
N LYS A 707 25.82 -18.02 36.99
CA LYS A 707 26.43 -18.29 38.28
C LYS A 707 26.42 -16.96 39.03
N GLY A 708 25.55 -16.86 40.03
CA GLY A 708 25.66 -15.87 41.05
C GLY A 708 27.00 -16.03 41.77
N ASN A 709 27.65 -14.94 41.95
CA ASN A 709 28.45 -14.59 43.15
C ASN A 709 28.27 -13.09 43.37
#